data_280cfe7bb469d12ae6f36c5a7a70075d
#
_entry.id   280cfe7bb469d12ae6f36c5a7a70075d
#
_cell.length_a   1.000
_cell.length_b   1.000
_cell.length_c   1.000
_cell.angle_alpha   90.00
_cell.angle_beta   90.00
_cell.angle_gamma   90.00
#
_symmetry.space_group_name_H-M   'P 1'
#
loop_
_entity.id
_entity.type
_entity.pdbx_description
1 polymer ?
#
loop_
_entity_poly.entity_id
_entity_poly.type
_entity_poly.pdbx_seq_one_letter_code
_entity_poly.pdbx_strand_id
1 'polypeptide(L)'
;MPSSPVYQVIDEAVRRPSPLSKERGLPILVFTGDPATAGQAAGTAAWFGRRVPYAEIHAGDFPDVAAIVERLAGAQGMLSTWVRGTLLPPPRFPLTLFALWARSRRGAEVPGAGTPPNPVVKRLVFRQWLIDWRKERARTGRVRRAMADYVGRAMTTWIPASGLAAYGLQQLVDGLSLLVWGAGIAVALVGGLVHALLLIRGPIFYRWFRRAPYLRRGRDESVIEYAVRVSEAPPEEVERLLVAALLEDLRQAYQRRVIPWPGWGRDTYPVMWLGDADPGTAGRRFMELLNDVRTATGQKGPLLLVVSTTVPPAAQPAEPPRGPEADAVELYHGWRDLVRRVRPSPYVLIEAGPRGGAGKDKPRRLLPVRPLAYWLAVAALIVLPLTGAVVATAGCGAELTRVADQCVGLGALEKMGPHPLVQPVLSRIERQNSQIPFAAKVFTVAYLGPLTTQPGAAFKDGQMAAVAGELTGIGAYQDSYNRSKSDWKMRIVFANTGQDFLSAELAARDIEDRARRDPSLTAVVGFAWSREEVRRAVNVLTGANLPMVSTVSTVGQIAGAGQQRSAYLFRLAVVDELQTKATVEWLATLGLGEGLAPKPNVAVVWQRQPGELYSEDLKNLFLREYPGVKSEHSFGDDASLGAAMEEACGSGARVVYYTGRADFLSGLKRAWGASCERRKVRLVVSDDLTGAIANDVTSNGRGHDTTLSFVSLTDVRDASLNQGQKTLRQWAGTSFVFSFAHASFGYDAAQAVAIAVDAYRTQSGAEDIRDGVHYNLRGLRFDGATGSVAFSGDARDHDAQGREVWLMSVESGQPIRARWVCRPTAAVAGCAAPPR
;
A
#
# COMPACT_ATOMS: atom_id res chain seq x y z
N MET A 1 49.92 -35.27 7.39
CA MET A 1 50.01 -36.25 6.30
C MET A 1 49.26 -35.66 5.13
N PRO A 2 49.79 -35.67 3.90
CA PRO A 2 49.09 -35.14 2.75
C PRO A 2 47.81 -35.98 2.51
N SER A 3 46.73 -35.31 2.20
CA SER A 3 45.45 -35.94 1.82
C SER A 3 45.64 -36.73 0.49
N SER A 4 44.94 -37.83 0.32
CA SER A 4 44.99 -38.61 -0.94
C SER A 4 44.79 -37.66 -2.14
N PRO A 5 45.53 -37.80 -3.23
CA PRO A 5 45.36 -37.01 -4.45
C PRO A 5 43.92 -37.04 -4.96
N VAL A 6 43.29 -38.20 -4.92
CA VAL A 6 41.85 -38.38 -5.27
C VAL A 6 40.95 -37.51 -4.40
N TYR A 7 41.19 -37.47 -3.10
CA TYR A 7 40.45 -36.63 -2.17
C TYR A 7 40.56 -35.15 -2.56
N GLN A 8 41.78 -34.68 -2.85
CA GLN A 8 42.04 -33.30 -3.20
C GLN A 8 41.33 -32.90 -4.49
N VAL A 9 41.33 -33.74 -5.51
CA VAL A 9 40.64 -33.54 -6.78
C VAL A 9 39.13 -33.40 -6.55
N ILE A 10 38.52 -34.36 -5.84
CA ILE A 10 37.08 -34.33 -5.57
C ILE A 10 36.71 -33.10 -4.73
N ASP A 11 37.47 -32.79 -3.65
CA ASP A 11 37.25 -31.61 -2.80
C ASP A 11 37.33 -30.30 -3.59
N GLU A 12 38.26 -30.16 -4.49
CA GLU A 12 38.38 -28.98 -5.34
C GLU A 12 37.29 -28.90 -6.41
N ALA A 13 36.95 -30.02 -7.04
CA ALA A 13 35.91 -30.10 -8.06
C ALA A 13 34.51 -29.86 -7.50
N VAL A 14 34.22 -30.32 -6.29
CA VAL A 14 32.94 -30.16 -5.60
C VAL A 14 32.72 -28.70 -5.21
N ARG A 15 33.77 -27.95 -4.90
CA ARG A 15 33.64 -26.54 -4.46
C ARG A 15 33.26 -25.63 -5.60
N ARG A 16 32.16 -24.94 -5.42
CA ARG A 16 31.66 -23.98 -6.36
C ARG A 16 32.44 -22.67 -6.32
N PRO A 17 32.74 -22.03 -7.47
CA PRO A 17 33.45 -20.75 -7.47
C PRO A 17 32.65 -19.66 -6.75
N SER A 18 33.34 -18.55 -6.41
CA SER A 18 32.71 -17.44 -5.71
C SER A 18 31.51 -16.89 -6.49
N PRO A 19 30.51 -16.22 -5.86
CA PRO A 19 29.34 -15.70 -6.54
C PRO A 19 29.64 -14.76 -7.70
N LEU A 20 30.72 -14.05 -7.65
CA LEU A 20 31.17 -13.09 -8.70
C LEU A 20 31.98 -13.75 -9.81
N SER A 21 32.36 -15.02 -9.64
CA SER A 21 33.14 -15.74 -10.64
C SER A 21 32.23 -16.56 -11.57
N LYS A 22 32.68 -16.75 -12.81
CA LYS A 22 31.97 -17.60 -13.79
C LYS A 22 31.89 -19.04 -13.29
N GLU A 23 30.76 -19.71 -13.54
CA GLU A 23 30.56 -21.13 -13.24
C GLU A 23 31.59 -21.96 -13.99
N ARG A 24 32.12 -23.00 -13.33
CA ARG A 24 33.12 -23.92 -13.92
C ARG A 24 32.42 -25.06 -14.63
N GLY A 25 33.01 -25.56 -15.71
CA GLY A 25 32.72 -26.89 -16.23
C GLY A 25 33.24 -27.94 -15.24
N LEU A 26 32.55 -29.06 -15.15
CA LEU A 26 32.98 -30.21 -14.34
C LEU A 26 33.40 -31.36 -15.27
N PRO A 27 34.57 -32.00 -15.04
CA PRO A 27 34.94 -33.16 -15.78
C PRO A 27 34.12 -34.37 -15.33
N ILE A 28 34.17 -35.42 -16.11
CA ILE A 28 33.86 -36.78 -15.70
C ILE A 28 35.20 -37.41 -15.28
N LEU A 29 35.31 -37.70 -13.97
CA LEU A 29 36.50 -38.34 -13.43
C LEU A 29 36.34 -39.86 -13.61
N VAL A 30 37.20 -40.45 -14.42
CA VAL A 30 37.12 -41.89 -14.75
C VAL A 30 38.33 -42.58 -14.14
N PHE A 31 38.04 -43.50 -13.22
CA PHE A 31 39.03 -44.37 -12.61
C PHE A 31 39.09 -45.71 -13.37
N THR A 32 40.27 -46.06 -13.86
CA THR A 32 40.56 -47.31 -14.56
C THR A 32 41.56 -48.15 -13.78
N GLY A 33 41.35 -49.46 -13.66
CA GLY A 33 42.27 -50.38 -12.99
C GLY A 33 41.57 -51.40 -12.07
N ASP A 34 42.27 -51.89 -11.05
CA ASP A 34 41.80 -52.91 -10.12
C ASP A 34 40.52 -52.46 -9.36
N PRO A 35 39.46 -53.28 -9.29
CA PRO A 35 38.22 -53.01 -8.54
C PRO A 35 38.44 -52.59 -7.08
N ALA A 36 39.48 -53.10 -6.38
CA ALA A 36 39.78 -52.73 -5.01
C ALA A 36 40.16 -51.25 -4.85
N THR A 37 40.81 -50.67 -5.85
CA THR A 37 41.19 -49.25 -5.86
C THR A 37 40.04 -48.35 -6.28
N ALA A 38 39.15 -48.83 -7.17
CA ALA A 38 37.89 -48.19 -7.42
C ALA A 38 37.04 -48.04 -6.16
N GLY A 39 37.11 -49.02 -5.22
CA GLY A 39 36.46 -48.99 -3.92
C GLY A 39 36.96 -47.87 -3.02
N GLN A 40 38.24 -47.47 -3.12
CA GLN A 40 38.76 -46.31 -2.33
C GLN A 40 38.20 -44.98 -2.88
N ALA A 41 38.09 -44.84 -4.20
CA ALA A 41 37.46 -43.68 -4.81
C ALA A 41 35.99 -43.60 -4.46
N ALA A 42 35.28 -44.75 -4.41
CA ALA A 42 33.90 -44.84 -3.95
C ALA A 42 33.77 -44.39 -2.50
N GLY A 43 34.62 -44.88 -1.60
CA GLY A 43 34.67 -44.50 -0.19
C GLY A 43 34.94 -43.02 0.02
N THR A 44 35.79 -42.42 -0.81
CA THR A 44 36.09 -40.99 -0.83
C THR A 44 34.87 -40.20 -1.29
N ALA A 45 34.23 -40.60 -2.36
CA ALA A 45 33.01 -39.94 -2.89
C ALA A 45 31.86 -40.06 -1.87
N ALA A 46 31.62 -41.21 -1.25
CA ALA A 46 30.61 -41.44 -0.21
C ALA A 46 30.84 -40.57 1.03
N TRP A 47 32.10 -40.32 1.38
CA TRP A 47 32.42 -39.39 2.47
C TRP A 47 31.88 -37.98 2.21
N PHE A 48 31.98 -37.48 0.97
CA PHE A 48 31.38 -36.22 0.57
C PHE A 48 29.85 -36.25 0.66
N GLY A 49 29.20 -37.38 0.48
CA GLY A 49 27.76 -37.62 0.60
C GLY A 49 27.17 -37.22 1.95
N ARG A 50 28.00 -37.10 2.99
CA ARG A 50 27.59 -36.59 4.30
C ARG A 50 27.39 -35.05 4.30
N ARG A 51 27.83 -34.33 3.26
CA ARG A 51 27.89 -32.86 3.22
C ARG A 51 27.35 -32.24 1.95
N VAL A 52 27.29 -33.02 0.85
CA VAL A 52 26.76 -32.58 -0.44
C VAL A 52 25.69 -33.57 -0.89
N PRO A 53 24.76 -33.20 -1.77
CA PRO A 53 23.86 -34.13 -2.42
C PRO A 53 24.70 -35.17 -3.15
N TYR A 54 24.52 -36.45 -2.76
CA TYR A 54 25.34 -37.59 -3.21
C TYR A 54 24.47 -38.72 -3.69
N ALA A 55 24.87 -39.32 -4.76
CA ALA A 55 24.27 -40.55 -5.26
C ALA A 55 25.35 -41.60 -5.55
N GLU A 56 25.07 -42.85 -5.14
CA GLU A 56 25.90 -44.04 -5.43
C GLU A 56 25.09 -45.02 -6.26
N ILE A 57 25.60 -45.33 -7.43
CA ILE A 57 24.97 -46.18 -8.43
C ILE A 57 25.99 -47.21 -8.89
N HIS A 58 25.62 -48.50 -8.83
CA HIS A 58 26.37 -49.57 -9.48
C HIS A 58 25.69 -49.90 -10.82
N ALA A 59 26.45 -49.82 -11.90
CA ALA A 59 25.89 -49.83 -13.25
C ALA A 59 25.13 -51.11 -13.59
N GLY A 60 25.51 -52.24 -13.01
CA GLY A 60 24.88 -53.54 -13.21
C GLY A 60 23.52 -53.71 -12.52
N ASP A 61 23.20 -52.85 -11.52
CA ASP A 61 21.96 -52.97 -10.75
C ASP A 61 20.74 -52.38 -11.51
N PHE A 62 20.94 -51.76 -12.64
CA PHE A 62 19.89 -51.03 -13.35
C PHE A 62 19.70 -51.57 -14.78
N PRO A 63 18.44 -51.78 -15.20
CA PRO A 63 18.15 -52.31 -16.52
C PRO A 63 18.33 -51.30 -17.64
N ASP A 64 18.13 -50.00 -17.36
CA ASP A 64 18.21 -48.92 -18.33
C ASP A 64 18.57 -47.57 -17.69
N VAL A 65 18.83 -46.56 -18.53
CA VAL A 65 19.18 -45.23 -18.12
C VAL A 65 18.04 -44.54 -17.36
N ALA A 66 16.79 -44.83 -17.68
CA ALA A 66 15.67 -44.21 -17.03
C ALA A 66 15.50 -44.67 -15.57
N ALA A 67 15.83 -45.93 -15.27
CA ALA A 67 15.85 -46.44 -13.89
C ALA A 67 16.96 -45.74 -13.08
N ILE A 68 18.11 -45.45 -13.67
CA ILE A 68 19.17 -44.63 -13.05
C ILE A 68 18.67 -43.25 -12.77
N VAL A 69 18.04 -42.56 -13.73
CA VAL A 69 17.50 -41.21 -13.57
C VAL A 69 16.40 -41.17 -12.52
N GLU A 70 15.56 -42.19 -12.45
CA GLU A 70 14.54 -42.35 -11.40
C GLU A 70 15.16 -42.48 -10.00
N ARG A 71 16.22 -43.27 -9.88
CA ARG A 71 16.98 -43.44 -8.64
C ARG A 71 17.64 -42.13 -8.20
N LEU A 72 18.10 -41.32 -9.14
CA LEU A 72 18.71 -40.00 -8.84
C LEU A 72 17.67 -38.94 -8.45
N ALA A 73 16.60 -38.79 -9.22
CA ALA A 73 15.69 -37.67 -9.20
C ALA A 73 14.25 -38.00 -8.83
N GLY A 74 13.92 -39.28 -8.67
CA GLY A 74 12.58 -39.78 -8.33
C GLY A 74 12.05 -39.24 -6.99
N ALA A 75 10.85 -39.66 -6.61
CA ALA A 75 10.21 -39.21 -5.36
C ALA A 75 11.03 -39.52 -4.11
N GLN A 76 11.88 -40.55 -4.15
CA GLN A 76 12.85 -40.92 -3.13
C GLN A 76 14.28 -40.85 -3.68
N GLY A 77 14.49 -40.03 -4.71
CA GLY A 77 15.76 -39.93 -5.41
C GLY A 77 16.90 -39.47 -4.49
N MET A 78 18.07 -40.06 -4.71
CA MET A 78 19.25 -39.82 -3.88
C MET A 78 19.64 -38.34 -3.86
N LEU A 79 19.55 -37.65 -4.99
CA LEU A 79 19.83 -36.19 -5.09
C LEU A 79 18.70 -35.32 -4.56
N SER A 80 17.50 -35.88 -4.34
CA SER A 80 16.32 -35.17 -3.77
C SER A 80 16.24 -35.28 -2.25
N THR A 81 17.15 -35.99 -1.61
CA THR A 81 17.17 -36.18 -0.16
C THR A 81 17.88 -35.03 0.54
N TRP A 82 17.44 -34.71 1.76
CA TRP A 82 18.06 -33.69 2.59
C TRP A 82 19.36 -34.19 3.19
N VAL A 83 20.44 -33.50 2.94
CA VAL A 83 21.74 -33.81 3.55
C VAL A 83 21.82 -33.21 4.95
N ARG A 84 22.20 -34.01 5.96
CA ARG A 84 22.34 -33.53 7.34
C ARG A 84 23.34 -32.40 7.41
N GLY A 85 22.96 -31.31 8.09
CA GLY A 85 23.82 -30.12 8.28
C GLY A 85 23.82 -29.12 7.12
N THR A 86 23.05 -29.32 6.04
CA THR A 86 22.85 -28.31 5.02
C THR A 86 21.65 -27.42 5.39
N LEU A 87 21.82 -26.10 5.23
CA LEU A 87 20.77 -25.09 5.51
C LEU A 87 19.85 -24.85 4.30
N LEU A 88 20.10 -25.49 3.18
CA LEU A 88 19.34 -25.29 1.94
C LEU A 88 18.57 -26.53 1.54
N PRO A 89 17.35 -26.36 1.00
CA PRO A 89 16.56 -27.48 0.51
C PRO A 89 17.28 -28.19 -0.65
N PRO A 90 17.07 -29.50 -0.81
CA PRO A 90 17.65 -30.25 -1.91
C PRO A 90 17.18 -29.74 -3.27
N PRO A 91 17.89 -30.04 -4.36
CA PRO A 91 17.44 -29.77 -5.72
C PRO A 91 16.08 -30.40 -5.99
N ARG A 92 15.26 -29.75 -6.79
CA ARG A 92 13.96 -30.27 -7.27
C ARG A 92 14.08 -30.66 -8.73
N PHE A 93 13.40 -31.71 -9.13
CA PHE A 93 13.47 -32.27 -10.47
C PHE A 93 12.12 -32.30 -11.19
N PRO A 94 11.45 -31.11 -11.40
CA PRO A 94 10.11 -31.06 -11.97
C PRO A 94 10.06 -31.53 -13.43
N LEU A 95 11.08 -31.21 -14.24
CA LEU A 95 11.15 -31.62 -15.65
C LEU A 95 11.42 -33.10 -15.78
N THR A 96 12.39 -33.59 -15.03
CA THR A 96 12.75 -35.01 -14.98
C THR A 96 11.58 -35.89 -14.55
N LEU A 97 10.89 -35.45 -13.49
CA LEU A 97 9.76 -36.22 -12.95
C LEU A 97 8.53 -36.20 -13.89
N PHE A 98 8.33 -35.13 -14.66
CA PHE A 98 7.30 -35.14 -15.70
C PHE A 98 7.65 -36.08 -16.85
N ALA A 99 8.91 -36.09 -17.30
CA ALA A 99 9.36 -37.01 -18.36
C ALA A 99 9.31 -38.47 -17.93
N LEU A 100 9.70 -38.78 -16.68
CA LEU A 100 9.56 -40.14 -16.09
C LEU A 100 8.08 -40.55 -15.98
N TRP A 101 7.22 -39.64 -15.55
CA TRP A 101 5.78 -39.88 -15.49
C TRP A 101 5.19 -40.15 -16.89
N ALA A 102 5.54 -39.37 -17.89
CA ALA A 102 5.07 -39.61 -19.25
C ALA A 102 5.55 -40.95 -19.80
N ARG A 103 6.84 -41.29 -19.56
CA ARG A 103 7.40 -42.60 -19.92
C ARG A 103 6.69 -43.78 -19.24
N SER A 104 6.36 -43.67 -17.95
CA SER A 104 5.70 -44.73 -17.18
C SER A 104 4.31 -45.08 -17.72
N ARG A 105 3.75 -44.30 -18.63
CA ARG A 105 2.47 -44.52 -19.32
C ARG A 105 2.64 -45.23 -20.67
N ARG A 106 3.87 -45.66 -21.00
CA ARG A 106 4.15 -46.44 -22.21
C ARG A 106 3.45 -47.80 -22.14
N GLY A 107 2.67 -48.13 -23.16
CA GLY A 107 1.94 -49.38 -23.22
C GLY A 107 0.78 -49.48 -22.25
N ALA A 108 0.44 -48.44 -21.47
CA ALA A 108 -0.73 -48.47 -20.60
C ALA A 108 -2.02 -48.54 -21.43
N GLU A 109 -2.85 -49.53 -21.11
CA GLU A 109 -4.18 -49.64 -21.71
C GLU A 109 -5.02 -48.40 -21.36
N VAL A 110 -5.60 -47.77 -22.39
CA VAL A 110 -6.46 -46.61 -22.25
C VAL A 110 -7.91 -47.07 -22.26
N PRO A 111 -8.60 -47.09 -21.12
CA PRO A 111 -9.98 -47.56 -21.04
C PRO A 111 -10.89 -46.82 -22.03
N GLY A 112 -11.65 -47.60 -22.81
CA GLY A 112 -12.64 -47.04 -23.76
C GLY A 112 -12.06 -46.49 -25.06
N ALA A 113 -10.76 -46.68 -25.37
CA ALA A 113 -10.17 -46.07 -26.57
C ALA A 113 -10.38 -46.87 -27.87
N GLY A 114 -10.84 -48.15 -27.79
CA GLY A 114 -10.98 -49.03 -28.98
C GLY A 114 -9.66 -49.47 -29.59
N THR A 115 -9.70 -50.26 -30.67
CA THR A 115 -8.50 -50.66 -31.43
C THR A 115 -8.72 -50.30 -32.91
N PRO A 116 -8.06 -49.26 -33.46
CA PRO A 116 -6.99 -48.41 -32.89
C PRO A 116 -7.56 -47.40 -31.86
N PRO A 117 -6.75 -46.99 -30.86
CA PRO A 117 -7.20 -46.13 -29.78
C PRO A 117 -7.57 -44.74 -30.32
N ASN A 118 -8.80 -44.25 -29.96
CA ASN A 118 -9.26 -42.92 -30.32
C ASN A 118 -8.37 -41.85 -29.68
N PRO A 119 -7.72 -40.99 -30.47
CA PRO A 119 -6.79 -39.98 -29.97
C PRO A 119 -7.45 -38.97 -28.99
N VAL A 120 -8.74 -38.69 -29.12
CA VAL A 120 -9.45 -37.81 -28.20
C VAL A 120 -9.61 -38.45 -26.82
N VAL A 121 -10.04 -39.76 -26.79
CA VAL A 121 -10.18 -40.49 -25.55
C VAL A 121 -8.81 -40.63 -24.87
N LYS A 122 -7.75 -40.91 -25.63
CA LYS A 122 -6.39 -41.02 -25.11
C LYS A 122 -5.96 -39.72 -24.43
N ARG A 123 -6.23 -38.53 -25.04
CA ARG A 123 -5.94 -37.23 -24.46
C ARG A 123 -6.70 -36.96 -23.14
N LEU A 124 -7.99 -37.32 -23.07
CA LEU A 124 -8.81 -37.18 -21.87
C LEU A 124 -8.29 -38.04 -20.70
N VAL A 125 -7.93 -39.30 -20.99
CA VAL A 125 -7.38 -40.19 -19.98
C VAL A 125 -6.01 -39.72 -19.48
N PHE A 126 -5.11 -39.30 -20.38
CA PHE A 126 -3.84 -38.69 -19.98
C PHE A 126 -4.02 -37.40 -19.17
N ARG A 127 -5.05 -36.60 -19.50
CA ARG A 127 -5.40 -35.39 -18.69
C ARG A 127 -5.79 -35.82 -17.27
N GLN A 128 -6.65 -36.81 -17.13
CA GLN A 128 -7.07 -37.30 -15.82
C GLN A 128 -5.88 -37.86 -15.02
N TRP A 129 -5.05 -38.72 -15.64
CA TRP A 129 -3.84 -39.25 -15.02
C TRP A 129 -2.85 -38.16 -14.58
N LEU A 130 -2.71 -37.10 -15.33
CA LEU A 130 -1.87 -35.94 -14.96
C LEU A 130 -2.42 -35.18 -13.76
N ILE A 131 -3.74 -35.00 -13.69
CA ILE A 131 -4.43 -34.36 -12.55
C ILE A 131 -4.23 -35.21 -11.30
N ASP A 132 -4.44 -36.53 -11.38
CA ASP A 132 -4.33 -37.42 -10.23
C ASP A 132 -2.89 -37.51 -9.73
N TRP A 133 -1.92 -37.63 -10.63
CA TRP A 133 -0.49 -37.59 -10.30
C TRP A 133 -0.10 -36.26 -9.61
N ARG A 134 -0.66 -35.11 -10.04
CA ARG A 134 -0.42 -33.82 -9.39
C ARG A 134 -1.05 -33.75 -8.00
N LYS A 135 -2.28 -34.26 -7.84
CA LYS A 135 -2.97 -34.33 -6.54
C LYS A 135 -2.18 -35.23 -5.55
N GLU A 136 -1.74 -36.37 -5.98
CA GLU A 136 -0.96 -37.30 -5.16
C GLU A 136 0.37 -36.67 -4.71
N ARG A 137 1.07 -36.01 -5.62
CA ARG A 137 2.29 -35.25 -5.27
C ARG A 137 2.04 -34.09 -4.34
N ALA A 138 0.90 -33.41 -4.45
CA ALA A 138 0.52 -32.35 -3.52
C ALA A 138 0.18 -32.91 -2.13
N ARG A 139 -0.45 -34.10 -2.06
CA ARG A 139 -0.76 -34.82 -0.80
C ARG A 139 0.47 -35.38 -0.11
N THR A 140 1.37 -35.95 -0.88
CA THR A 140 2.63 -36.54 -0.38
C THR A 140 3.68 -35.47 -0.08
N GLY A 141 3.34 -34.21 -0.22
CA GLY A 141 4.22 -33.04 -0.11
C GLY A 141 5.04 -33.03 1.18
N ARG A 142 6.12 -33.82 1.20
CA ARG A 142 7.16 -33.84 2.24
C ARG A 142 7.75 -32.46 2.49
N VAL A 143 7.64 -31.56 1.50
CA VAL A 143 8.10 -30.19 1.63
C VAL A 143 7.30 -29.43 2.70
N ARG A 144 5.98 -29.67 2.83
CA ARG A 144 5.16 -29.05 3.89
C ARG A 144 5.49 -29.64 5.26
N ARG A 145 5.76 -30.93 5.35
CA ARG A 145 6.22 -31.58 6.59
C ARG A 145 7.67 -31.24 6.91
N ALA A 146 8.58 -31.27 5.94
CA ALA A 146 9.97 -30.89 6.14
C ALA A 146 10.13 -29.40 6.46
N MET A 147 9.28 -28.52 5.94
CA MET A 147 9.28 -27.10 6.26
C MET A 147 8.66 -26.83 7.64
N ALA A 148 7.59 -27.53 8.00
CA ALA A 148 7.02 -27.50 9.36
C ALA A 148 7.99 -28.09 10.41
N ASP A 149 8.65 -29.20 10.10
CA ASP A 149 9.70 -29.79 10.93
C ASP A 149 10.97 -28.95 11.00
N TYR A 150 11.30 -28.19 9.94
CA TYR A 150 12.44 -27.27 9.92
C TYR A 150 12.13 -26.01 10.72
N VAL A 151 10.97 -25.41 10.51
CA VAL A 151 10.51 -24.25 11.31
C VAL A 151 10.36 -24.65 12.78
N GLY A 152 9.80 -25.83 13.07
CA GLY A 152 9.69 -26.37 14.42
C GLY A 152 11.06 -26.60 15.07
N ARG A 153 12.02 -27.17 14.34
CA ARG A 153 13.39 -27.39 14.86
C ARG A 153 14.22 -26.12 14.92
N ALA A 154 14.04 -25.20 13.97
CA ALA A 154 14.70 -23.90 14.03
C ALA A 154 14.19 -23.09 15.23
N MET A 155 12.89 -23.07 15.50
CA MET A 155 12.33 -22.41 16.68
C MET A 155 12.79 -23.06 17.98
N THR A 156 12.87 -24.37 18.06
CA THR A 156 13.30 -25.07 19.29
C THR A 156 14.82 -25.01 19.53
N THR A 157 15.64 -24.83 18.49
CA THR A 157 17.12 -24.72 18.62
C THR A 157 17.63 -23.31 18.79
N TRP A 158 16.86 -22.29 18.40
CA TRP A 158 17.28 -20.89 18.42
C TRP A 158 16.65 -20.05 19.55
N ILE A 159 15.64 -20.56 20.24
CA ILE A 159 15.14 -20.00 21.49
C ILE A 159 15.66 -20.89 22.62
N PRO A 160 16.74 -20.53 23.30
CA PRO A 160 17.14 -21.25 24.52
C PRO A 160 16.01 -21.05 25.53
N ALA A 161 15.34 -22.17 25.86
CA ALA A 161 14.26 -22.24 26.85
C ALA A 161 14.76 -22.02 28.29
N SER A 162 15.89 -21.37 28.49
CA SER A 162 16.48 -21.10 29.80
C SER A 162 16.76 -19.62 29.93
N GLY A 163 15.90 -18.91 30.66
CA GLY A 163 16.27 -17.64 31.25
C GLY A 163 15.27 -16.47 31.19
N LEU A 164 14.16 -16.55 30.43
CA LEU A 164 13.21 -15.44 30.34
C LEU A 164 11.87 -15.64 31.09
N ALA A 165 11.69 -16.75 31.76
CA ALA A 165 10.47 -17.06 32.50
C ALA A 165 10.42 -16.54 33.95
N ALA A 166 11.38 -15.76 34.41
CA ALA A 166 11.51 -15.46 35.86
C ALA A 166 11.39 -13.98 36.24
N TYR A 167 11.19 -13.05 35.37
CA TYR A 167 11.00 -11.65 35.77
C TYR A 167 9.92 -10.93 34.97
N GLY A 168 8.77 -10.74 35.59
CA GLY A 168 7.95 -9.54 35.55
C GLY A 168 7.39 -9.07 34.18
N LEU A 169 7.06 -9.96 33.20
CA LEU A 169 6.62 -9.56 31.87
C LEU A 169 5.13 -9.78 31.59
N GLN A 170 4.27 -9.80 32.61
CA GLN A 170 2.82 -9.98 32.41
C GLN A 170 2.13 -8.78 31.72
N GLN A 171 2.67 -7.58 31.80
CA GLN A 171 2.14 -6.39 31.10
C GLN A 171 2.64 -6.19 29.67
N LEU A 172 3.71 -6.91 29.26
CA LEU A 172 4.20 -6.89 27.87
C LEU A 172 3.59 -7.98 26.99
N VAL A 173 2.94 -8.97 27.60
CA VAL A 173 2.37 -10.12 26.88
C VAL A 173 1.11 -9.74 26.08
N ASP A 174 0.32 -8.75 26.52
CA ASP A 174 -0.90 -8.33 25.82
C ASP A 174 -0.59 -7.53 24.54
N GLY A 175 0.53 -6.82 24.49
CA GLY A 175 1.02 -6.18 23.25
C GLY A 175 1.76 -7.13 22.30
N LEU A 176 2.41 -8.18 22.82
CA LEU A 176 3.13 -9.17 22.02
C LEU A 176 2.20 -10.20 21.37
N SER A 177 1.00 -10.43 21.90
CA SER A 177 0.03 -11.35 21.30
C SER A 177 -0.38 -10.92 19.90
N LEU A 178 -0.59 -9.62 19.65
CA LEU A 178 -0.88 -9.05 18.34
C LEU A 178 0.31 -9.16 17.37
N LEU A 179 1.56 -9.02 17.88
CA LEU A 179 2.77 -9.18 17.08
C LEU A 179 3.01 -10.64 16.68
N VAL A 180 2.74 -11.60 17.57
CA VAL A 180 2.86 -13.04 17.29
C VAL A 180 1.76 -13.49 16.32
N TRP A 181 0.53 -12.99 16.45
CA TRP A 181 -0.55 -13.23 15.50
C TRP A 181 -0.27 -12.56 14.16
N GLY A 182 0.22 -11.31 14.15
CA GLY A 182 0.63 -10.60 12.94
C GLY A 182 1.78 -11.31 12.22
N ALA A 183 2.78 -11.79 12.94
CA ALA A 183 3.87 -12.60 12.39
C ALA A 183 3.37 -13.97 11.85
N GLY A 184 2.43 -14.62 12.54
CA GLY A 184 1.77 -15.85 12.09
C GLY A 184 0.97 -15.64 10.81
N ILE A 185 0.21 -14.58 10.71
CA ILE A 185 -0.55 -14.19 9.49
C ILE A 185 0.41 -13.80 8.36
N ALA A 186 1.47 -13.05 8.65
CA ALA A 186 2.48 -12.69 7.64
C ALA A 186 3.21 -13.92 7.11
N VAL A 187 3.57 -14.87 7.96
CA VAL A 187 4.15 -16.16 7.54
C VAL A 187 3.15 -16.99 6.73
N ALA A 188 1.86 -16.97 7.09
CA ALA A 188 0.81 -17.64 6.32
C ALA A 188 0.55 -16.95 4.97
N LEU A 189 0.56 -15.63 4.89
CA LEU A 189 0.43 -14.86 3.65
C LEU A 189 1.65 -15.02 2.74
N VAL A 190 2.86 -14.95 3.29
CA VAL A 190 4.10 -15.22 2.54
C VAL A 190 4.14 -16.67 2.10
N GLY A 191 3.73 -17.62 2.95
CA GLY A 191 3.57 -19.03 2.59
C GLY A 191 2.51 -19.22 1.50
N GLY A 192 1.40 -18.52 1.57
CA GLY A 192 0.34 -18.49 0.56
C GLY A 192 0.81 -17.87 -0.75
N LEU A 193 1.52 -16.74 -0.70
CA LEU A 193 2.10 -16.08 -1.87
C LEU A 193 3.17 -16.93 -2.53
N VAL A 194 4.06 -17.55 -1.73
CA VAL A 194 5.05 -18.51 -2.23
C VAL A 194 4.36 -19.73 -2.83
N HIS A 195 3.27 -20.20 -2.21
CA HIS A 195 2.48 -21.31 -2.74
C HIS A 195 1.76 -20.93 -4.04
N ALA A 196 1.16 -19.74 -4.12
CA ALA A 196 0.56 -19.18 -5.33
C ALA A 196 1.59 -18.99 -6.44
N LEU A 197 2.77 -18.44 -6.12
CA LEU A 197 3.89 -18.31 -7.06
C LEU A 197 4.41 -19.68 -7.52
N LEU A 198 4.35 -20.71 -6.68
CA LEU A 198 4.68 -22.09 -7.06
C LEU A 198 3.61 -22.73 -7.93
N LEU A 199 2.34 -22.39 -7.74
CA LEU A 199 1.22 -22.80 -8.61
C LEU A 199 1.27 -22.13 -9.98
N ILE A 200 1.58 -20.84 -10.03
CA ILE A 200 1.76 -20.06 -11.27
C ILE A 200 2.98 -20.56 -12.06
N ARG A 201 3.99 -21.10 -11.40
CA ARG A 201 5.18 -21.66 -12.04
C ARG A 201 4.95 -22.96 -12.80
N GLY A 202 3.90 -23.73 -12.52
CA GLY A 202 3.62 -24.96 -13.25
C GLY A 202 3.67 -24.77 -14.78
N PRO A 203 2.97 -23.83 -15.37
CA PRO A 203 3.03 -23.53 -16.82
C PRO A 203 4.40 -23.07 -17.32
N ILE A 204 5.18 -22.39 -16.46
CA ILE A 204 6.49 -21.83 -16.82
C ILE A 204 7.55 -22.94 -16.94
N PHE A 205 7.53 -23.96 -16.08
CA PHE A 205 8.45 -25.10 -16.15
C PHE A 205 8.31 -25.86 -17.46
N TYR A 206 7.07 -26.09 -17.91
CA TYR A 206 6.83 -26.84 -19.16
C TYR A 206 7.19 -26.06 -20.43
N ARG A 207 7.53 -24.75 -20.33
CA ARG A 207 8.08 -23.98 -21.45
C ARG A 207 9.47 -24.47 -21.87
N TRP A 208 10.24 -25.06 -20.94
CA TRP A 208 11.54 -25.63 -21.29
C TRP A 208 11.44 -26.69 -22.36
N PHE A 209 10.42 -27.56 -22.33
CA PHE A 209 10.23 -28.60 -23.36
C PHE A 209 10.09 -28.06 -24.79
N ARG A 210 9.70 -26.79 -24.94
CA ARG A 210 9.73 -26.10 -26.26
C ARG A 210 11.15 -25.77 -26.75
N ARG A 211 12.13 -25.81 -25.85
CA ARG A 211 13.55 -25.53 -26.13
C ARG A 211 14.43 -26.74 -25.83
N ALA A 212 13.84 -27.84 -25.46
CA ALA A 212 14.57 -29.09 -25.19
C ALA A 212 15.41 -29.50 -26.41
N PRO A 213 16.62 -30.00 -26.19
CA PRO A 213 17.47 -30.42 -27.31
C PRO A 213 16.94 -31.70 -28.00
N TYR A 214 16.15 -32.50 -27.29
CA TYR A 214 15.56 -33.76 -27.75
C TYR A 214 14.04 -33.75 -27.53
N LEU A 215 13.29 -34.43 -28.39
CA LEU A 215 11.83 -34.54 -28.33
C LEU A 215 11.15 -33.16 -28.07
N ARG A 216 11.55 -32.13 -28.81
CA ARG A 216 11.08 -30.77 -28.63
C ARG A 216 9.56 -30.70 -28.76
N ARG A 217 8.90 -30.02 -27.79
CA ARG A 217 7.46 -29.76 -27.83
C ARG A 217 7.14 -28.71 -28.89
N GLY A 218 6.14 -28.97 -29.74
CA GLY A 218 5.64 -28.06 -30.75
C GLY A 218 5.07 -26.75 -30.16
N ARG A 219 4.96 -25.69 -30.99
CA ARG A 219 4.40 -24.40 -30.54
C ARG A 219 2.94 -24.53 -30.15
N ASP A 220 2.15 -25.26 -30.92
CA ASP A 220 0.71 -25.44 -30.76
C ASP A 220 0.36 -26.73 -30.00
N GLU A 221 1.34 -27.55 -29.70
CA GLU A 221 1.17 -28.82 -28.98
C GLU A 221 0.87 -28.55 -27.50
N SER A 222 -0.24 -29.09 -26.98
CA SER A 222 -0.58 -29.03 -25.56
C SER A 222 0.40 -29.89 -24.72
N VAL A 223 0.48 -29.64 -23.40
CA VAL A 223 1.33 -30.43 -22.50
C VAL A 223 0.89 -31.89 -22.48
N ILE A 224 -0.40 -32.15 -22.70
CA ILE A 224 -0.98 -33.48 -22.67
C ILE A 224 -0.61 -34.24 -23.97
N GLU A 225 -0.74 -33.59 -25.11
CA GLU A 225 -0.31 -34.17 -26.41
C GLU A 225 1.17 -34.49 -26.39
N TYR A 226 1.98 -33.59 -25.83
CA TYR A 226 3.39 -33.80 -25.63
C TYR A 226 3.67 -35.02 -24.75
N ALA A 227 2.93 -35.17 -23.62
CA ALA A 227 3.09 -36.35 -22.76
C ALA A 227 2.71 -37.67 -23.47
N VAL A 228 1.66 -37.65 -24.28
CA VAL A 228 1.29 -38.81 -25.12
C VAL A 228 2.43 -39.15 -26.09
N ARG A 229 2.97 -38.16 -26.79
CA ARG A 229 4.08 -38.37 -27.73
C ARG A 229 5.34 -38.88 -27.03
N VAL A 230 5.68 -38.38 -25.86
CA VAL A 230 6.81 -38.90 -25.04
C VAL A 230 6.58 -40.34 -24.63
N SER A 231 5.34 -40.75 -24.31
CA SER A 231 5.03 -42.15 -23.97
C SER A 231 5.18 -43.12 -25.14
N GLU A 232 5.04 -42.64 -26.39
CA GLU A 232 5.14 -43.45 -27.61
C GLU A 232 6.53 -43.36 -28.27
N ALA A 233 7.37 -42.41 -27.88
CA ALA A 233 8.67 -42.17 -28.49
C ALA A 233 9.65 -43.38 -28.30
N PRO A 234 10.64 -43.55 -29.19
CA PRO A 234 11.67 -44.58 -29.03
C PRO A 234 12.39 -44.45 -27.69
N PRO A 235 12.77 -45.58 -27.04
CA PRO A 235 13.43 -45.54 -25.74
C PRO A 235 14.67 -44.68 -25.71
N GLU A 236 15.48 -44.70 -26.74
CA GLU A 236 16.73 -43.93 -26.88
C GLU A 236 16.48 -42.41 -26.84
N GLU A 237 15.42 -41.91 -27.51
CA GLU A 237 15.08 -40.51 -27.51
C GLU A 237 14.55 -40.03 -26.14
N VAL A 238 13.80 -40.94 -25.46
CA VAL A 238 13.29 -40.67 -24.12
C VAL A 238 14.45 -40.63 -23.10
N GLU A 239 15.44 -41.51 -23.23
CA GLU A 239 16.65 -41.49 -22.39
C GLU A 239 17.43 -40.19 -22.55
N ARG A 240 17.63 -39.73 -23.79
CA ARG A 240 18.26 -38.44 -24.06
C ARG A 240 17.48 -37.28 -23.45
N LEU A 241 16.15 -37.30 -23.57
CA LEU A 241 15.29 -36.29 -22.94
C LEU A 241 15.40 -36.32 -21.41
N LEU A 242 15.42 -37.51 -20.79
CA LEU A 242 15.51 -37.68 -19.34
C LEU A 242 16.82 -37.12 -18.78
N VAL A 243 17.95 -37.44 -19.43
CA VAL A 243 19.27 -36.92 -19.05
C VAL A 243 19.33 -35.42 -19.23
N ALA A 244 18.76 -34.89 -20.34
CA ALA A 244 18.70 -33.46 -20.58
C ALA A 244 17.82 -32.74 -19.55
N ALA A 245 16.68 -33.29 -19.16
CA ALA A 245 15.79 -32.77 -18.13
C ALA A 245 16.46 -32.79 -16.75
N LEU A 246 17.19 -33.86 -16.41
CA LEU A 246 17.95 -33.96 -15.16
C LEU A 246 19.00 -32.85 -15.05
N LEU A 247 19.79 -32.66 -16.11
CA LEU A 247 20.82 -31.61 -16.14
C LEU A 247 20.21 -30.19 -16.08
N GLU A 248 19.08 -29.99 -16.76
CA GLU A 248 18.37 -28.69 -16.72
C GLU A 248 17.78 -28.39 -15.33
N ASP A 249 17.15 -29.38 -14.68
CA ASP A 249 16.65 -29.21 -13.33
C ASP A 249 17.78 -28.86 -12.35
N LEU A 250 18.93 -29.57 -12.45
CA LEU A 250 20.12 -29.24 -11.67
C LEU A 250 20.63 -27.85 -12.00
N ARG A 251 20.71 -27.47 -13.30
CA ARG A 251 21.15 -26.15 -13.72
C ARG A 251 20.26 -25.08 -13.12
N GLN A 252 18.94 -25.25 -13.15
CA GLN A 252 17.98 -24.29 -12.55
C GLN A 252 18.13 -24.21 -11.03
N ALA A 253 18.36 -25.31 -10.34
CA ALA A 253 18.57 -25.35 -8.89
C ALA A 253 19.84 -24.64 -8.45
N TYR A 254 20.86 -24.58 -9.31
CA TYR A 254 22.16 -23.96 -9.05
C TYR A 254 22.33 -22.60 -9.72
N GLN A 255 21.38 -22.14 -10.53
CA GLN A 255 21.46 -20.85 -11.23
C GLN A 255 21.39 -19.67 -10.24
N ARG A 256 22.31 -18.72 -10.38
CA ARG A 256 22.31 -17.44 -9.66
C ARG A 256 21.49 -16.43 -10.46
N ARG A 257 20.33 -16.04 -9.96
CA ARG A 257 19.46 -15.02 -10.58
C ARG A 257 19.51 -13.72 -9.77
N VAL A 258 18.98 -12.62 -10.33
CA VAL A 258 19.00 -11.27 -9.71
C VAL A 258 18.32 -11.26 -8.34
N ILE A 259 17.24 -12.02 -8.16
CA ILE A 259 16.57 -12.19 -6.86
C ILE A 259 17.28 -13.30 -6.09
N PRO A 260 17.47 -13.17 -4.75
CA PRO A 260 18.14 -14.20 -3.95
C PRO A 260 17.41 -15.54 -4.10
N TRP A 261 18.03 -16.43 -4.82
CA TRP A 261 17.54 -17.78 -5.12
C TRP A 261 18.40 -18.80 -4.39
N PRO A 262 17.93 -20.01 -4.06
CA PRO A 262 18.74 -21.00 -3.36
C PRO A 262 20.11 -21.27 -4.00
N GLY A 263 20.22 -21.06 -5.31
CA GLY A 263 21.48 -21.17 -6.03
C GLY A 263 22.61 -20.26 -5.54
N TRP A 264 22.30 -19.11 -4.90
CA TRP A 264 23.31 -18.22 -4.31
C TRP A 264 23.93 -18.80 -3.04
N GLY A 265 23.13 -19.50 -2.24
CA GLY A 265 23.61 -20.14 -1.00
C GLY A 265 24.27 -21.50 -1.20
N ARG A 266 24.20 -22.08 -2.42
CA ARG A 266 24.85 -23.37 -2.71
C ARG A 266 26.33 -23.16 -2.99
N ASP A 267 27.20 -23.67 -2.13
CA ASP A 267 28.66 -23.56 -2.19
C ASP A 267 29.34 -24.82 -2.78
N THR A 268 28.61 -25.90 -2.96
CA THR A 268 29.11 -27.16 -3.48
C THR A 268 28.21 -27.72 -4.60
N TYR A 269 28.80 -28.47 -5.52
CA TYR A 269 28.07 -29.23 -6.54
C TYR A 269 27.65 -30.60 -5.99
N PRO A 270 26.57 -31.23 -6.51
CA PRO A 270 26.21 -32.61 -6.22
C PRO A 270 27.23 -33.57 -6.83
N VAL A 271 27.43 -34.68 -6.18
CA VAL A 271 28.37 -35.74 -6.60
C VAL A 271 27.60 -37.03 -6.89
N MET A 272 27.93 -37.66 -7.99
CA MET A 272 27.46 -39.01 -8.32
C MET A 272 28.65 -39.92 -8.50
N TRP A 273 28.65 -41.02 -7.74
CA TRP A 273 29.51 -42.16 -7.99
C TRP A 273 28.77 -43.15 -8.86
N LEU A 274 29.45 -43.60 -9.93
CA LEU A 274 28.96 -44.60 -10.85
C LEU A 274 29.98 -45.72 -10.92
N GLY A 275 29.71 -46.82 -10.22
CA GLY A 275 30.57 -47.99 -10.21
C GLY A 275 30.28 -48.93 -11.38
N ASP A 276 31.32 -49.64 -11.84
CA ASP A 276 31.28 -50.75 -12.81
C ASP A 276 30.61 -50.35 -14.15
N ALA A 277 30.94 -49.13 -14.63
CA ALA A 277 30.38 -48.57 -15.86
C ALA A 277 31.06 -49.13 -17.13
N ASP A 278 31.02 -50.44 -17.27
CA ASP A 278 31.65 -51.19 -18.36
C ASP A 278 30.75 -51.22 -19.64
N PRO A 279 31.33 -51.47 -20.83
CA PRO A 279 30.59 -51.52 -22.06
C PRO A 279 29.38 -52.48 -21.95
N GLY A 280 28.23 -52.03 -22.45
CA GLY A 280 26.96 -52.77 -22.40
C GLY A 280 26.11 -52.53 -21.16
N THR A 281 26.61 -51.82 -20.13
CA THR A 281 25.83 -51.50 -18.92
C THR A 281 25.00 -50.23 -19.08
N ALA A 282 23.89 -50.09 -18.35
CA ALA A 282 23.07 -48.91 -18.31
C ALA A 282 23.86 -47.68 -17.78
N GLY A 283 24.80 -47.89 -16.85
CA GLY A 283 25.66 -46.83 -16.33
C GLY A 283 26.62 -46.27 -17.37
N ARG A 284 27.20 -47.12 -18.22
CA ARG A 284 28.02 -46.69 -19.35
C ARG A 284 27.20 -45.84 -20.30
N ARG A 285 26.03 -46.29 -20.66
CA ARG A 285 25.08 -45.54 -21.53
C ARG A 285 24.69 -44.19 -20.92
N PHE A 286 24.45 -44.15 -19.62
CA PHE A 286 24.15 -42.91 -18.89
C PHE A 286 25.31 -41.90 -18.95
N MET A 287 26.53 -42.36 -18.72
CA MET A 287 27.74 -41.54 -18.81
C MET A 287 27.94 -40.95 -20.22
N GLU A 288 27.77 -41.73 -21.26
CA GLU A 288 27.87 -41.29 -22.65
C GLU A 288 26.79 -40.31 -23.01
N LEU A 289 25.52 -40.57 -22.67
CA LEU A 289 24.41 -39.65 -22.89
C LEU A 289 24.56 -38.32 -22.13
N LEU A 290 25.08 -38.35 -20.91
CA LEU A 290 25.36 -37.15 -20.13
C LEU A 290 26.41 -36.27 -20.82
N ASN A 291 27.45 -36.92 -21.38
CA ASN A 291 28.45 -36.21 -22.17
C ASN A 291 27.85 -35.62 -23.46
N ASP A 292 27.06 -36.43 -24.20
CA ASP A 292 26.42 -35.99 -25.46
C ASP A 292 25.50 -34.77 -25.21
N VAL A 293 24.67 -34.82 -24.16
CA VAL A 293 23.81 -33.68 -23.79
C VAL A 293 24.61 -32.44 -23.42
N ARG A 294 25.70 -32.59 -22.66
CA ARG A 294 26.59 -31.50 -22.31
C ARG A 294 27.22 -30.85 -23.54
N THR A 295 27.68 -31.71 -24.46
CA THR A 295 28.31 -31.28 -25.71
C THR A 295 27.31 -30.61 -26.65
N ALA A 296 26.16 -31.22 -26.89
CA ALA A 296 25.10 -30.69 -27.76
C ALA A 296 24.51 -29.38 -27.26
N THR A 297 24.37 -29.19 -25.93
CA THR A 297 23.78 -27.98 -25.34
C THR A 297 24.79 -26.89 -25.00
N GLY A 298 26.09 -27.20 -25.00
CA GLY A 298 27.16 -26.32 -24.51
C GLY A 298 26.99 -25.94 -23.01
N GLN A 299 26.11 -26.61 -22.30
CA GLN A 299 25.78 -26.28 -20.91
C GLN A 299 26.74 -26.96 -19.93
N LYS A 300 27.24 -26.16 -18.99
CA LYS A 300 28.05 -26.66 -17.88
C LYS A 300 27.10 -27.26 -16.83
N GLY A 301 26.81 -28.55 -16.90
CA GLY A 301 25.93 -29.22 -15.93
C GLY A 301 26.57 -29.25 -14.55
N PRO A 302 25.86 -28.85 -13.46
CA PRO A 302 26.39 -28.81 -12.11
C PRO A 302 26.31 -30.18 -11.40
N LEU A 303 26.83 -31.21 -12.02
CA LEU A 303 26.93 -32.57 -11.49
C LEU A 303 28.37 -33.08 -11.66
N LEU A 304 29.06 -33.39 -10.59
CA LEU A 304 30.33 -34.06 -10.64
C LEU A 304 30.09 -35.57 -10.75
N LEU A 305 30.47 -36.16 -11.89
CA LEU A 305 30.38 -37.59 -12.11
C LEU A 305 31.75 -38.22 -11.86
N VAL A 306 31.81 -39.20 -10.98
CA VAL A 306 32.98 -40.00 -10.68
C VAL A 306 32.64 -41.43 -11.06
N VAL A 307 33.42 -42.04 -11.94
CA VAL A 307 33.12 -43.32 -12.58
C VAL A 307 34.24 -44.29 -12.36
N SER A 308 33.92 -45.60 -12.09
CA SER A 308 34.86 -46.68 -12.25
C SER A 308 34.49 -47.58 -13.45
N THR A 309 35.48 -47.98 -14.20
CA THR A 309 35.29 -48.84 -15.37
C THR A 309 36.61 -49.60 -15.69
N THR A 310 36.49 -50.79 -16.24
CA THR A 310 37.63 -51.56 -16.72
C THR A 310 38.10 -51.10 -18.12
N VAL A 311 37.16 -50.53 -18.90
CA VAL A 311 37.41 -50.05 -20.28
C VAL A 311 37.21 -48.55 -20.36
N PRO A 312 38.26 -47.77 -20.62
CA PRO A 312 38.11 -46.32 -20.73
C PRO A 312 37.16 -45.93 -21.87
N PRO A 313 36.46 -44.75 -21.75
CA PRO A 313 35.61 -44.26 -22.81
C PRO A 313 36.43 -43.86 -24.03
N ALA A 314 35.84 -44.01 -25.21
CA ALA A 314 36.47 -43.60 -26.44
C ALA A 314 36.70 -42.09 -26.47
N ALA A 315 37.92 -41.65 -26.82
CA ALA A 315 38.27 -40.24 -26.86
C ALA A 315 37.68 -39.56 -28.09
N GLN A 316 36.81 -38.58 -27.87
CA GLN A 316 36.39 -37.63 -28.92
C GLN A 316 36.04 -36.30 -28.27
N PRO A 317 36.38 -35.12 -28.79
CA PRO A 317 37.18 -34.82 -29.95
C PRO A 317 38.68 -34.67 -29.67
N ALA A 318 39.12 -34.78 -28.44
CA ALA A 318 40.54 -34.68 -28.02
C ALA A 318 40.87 -35.81 -27.04
N GLU A 319 42.11 -36.21 -27.06
CA GLU A 319 42.59 -37.25 -26.13
C GLU A 319 42.47 -36.79 -24.67
N PRO A 320 41.85 -37.56 -23.79
CA PRO A 320 41.73 -37.20 -22.38
C PRO A 320 43.10 -37.17 -21.69
N PRO A 321 43.34 -36.20 -20.77
CA PRO A 321 44.51 -36.29 -19.89
C PRO A 321 44.44 -37.60 -19.11
N ARG A 322 45.53 -38.35 -19.13
CA ARG A 322 45.66 -39.67 -18.53
C ARG A 322 46.92 -39.77 -17.71
N GLY A 323 46.85 -40.37 -16.55
CA GLY A 323 48.02 -40.58 -15.72
C GLY A 323 47.70 -41.34 -14.43
N PRO A 324 48.74 -41.65 -13.64
CA PRO A 324 48.59 -42.37 -12.37
C PRO A 324 47.84 -41.55 -11.34
N GLU A 325 47.27 -42.24 -10.33
CA GLU A 325 46.55 -41.62 -9.20
C GLU A 325 47.38 -40.56 -8.48
N ALA A 326 48.68 -40.72 -8.39
CA ALA A 326 49.57 -39.75 -7.74
C ALA A 326 49.51 -38.35 -8.38
N ASP A 327 49.31 -38.30 -9.70
CA ASP A 327 49.29 -37.09 -10.49
C ASP A 327 47.86 -36.54 -10.70
N ALA A 328 46.83 -37.13 -10.06
CA ALA A 328 45.43 -36.81 -10.27
C ALA A 328 45.12 -35.31 -10.12
N VAL A 329 45.78 -34.62 -9.19
CA VAL A 329 45.64 -33.17 -8.95
C VAL A 329 46.17 -32.36 -10.15
N GLU A 330 47.32 -32.75 -10.65
CA GLU A 330 47.96 -32.08 -11.80
C GLU A 330 47.16 -32.31 -13.07
N LEU A 331 46.71 -33.56 -13.30
CA LEU A 331 45.80 -33.92 -14.39
C LEU A 331 44.51 -33.05 -14.37
N TYR A 332 43.91 -32.88 -13.21
CA TYR A 332 42.70 -32.06 -13.07
C TYR A 332 42.99 -30.56 -13.32
N HIS A 333 44.14 -30.05 -12.83
CA HIS A 333 44.51 -28.66 -13.07
C HIS A 333 44.86 -28.45 -14.55
N GLY A 334 45.59 -29.36 -15.20
CA GLY A 334 45.87 -29.33 -16.61
C GLY A 334 44.59 -29.33 -17.46
N TRP A 335 43.62 -30.23 -17.14
CA TRP A 335 42.30 -30.24 -17.76
C TRP A 335 41.56 -28.90 -17.57
N ARG A 336 41.59 -28.32 -16.38
CA ARG A 336 40.94 -27.07 -16.07
C ARG A 336 41.49 -25.86 -16.85
N ASP A 337 42.76 -25.87 -17.10
CA ASP A 337 43.43 -24.82 -17.91
C ASP A 337 43.16 -25.03 -19.42
N LEU A 338 43.07 -26.28 -19.88
CA LEU A 338 42.65 -26.58 -21.22
C LEU A 338 41.18 -26.14 -21.50
N VAL A 339 40.24 -26.35 -20.57
CA VAL A 339 38.84 -25.90 -20.68
C VAL A 339 38.72 -24.41 -20.90
N ARG A 340 39.69 -23.62 -20.46
CA ARG A 340 39.70 -22.16 -20.66
C ARG A 340 40.11 -21.76 -22.05
N ARG A 341 40.86 -22.59 -22.79
CA ARG A 341 41.49 -22.26 -24.04
C ARG A 341 40.90 -23.01 -25.26
N VAL A 342 40.52 -24.26 -25.06
CA VAL A 342 40.06 -25.15 -26.14
C VAL A 342 38.86 -25.94 -25.62
N ARG A 343 38.19 -26.72 -26.44
CA ARG A 343 37.22 -27.75 -26.01
C ARG A 343 37.97 -29.06 -25.74
N PRO A 344 38.42 -29.34 -24.49
CA PRO A 344 39.09 -30.55 -24.17
C PRO A 344 38.13 -31.73 -24.12
N SER A 345 38.70 -32.94 -24.00
CA SER A 345 37.92 -34.14 -23.63
C SER A 345 37.11 -33.85 -22.34
N PRO A 346 35.86 -34.30 -22.23
CA PRO A 346 35.08 -34.20 -21.00
C PRO A 346 35.62 -35.13 -19.89
N TYR A 347 36.49 -36.04 -20.23
CA TYR A 347 37.02 -37.10 -19.35
C TYR A 347 38.41 -36.71 -18.82
N VAL A 348 38.64 -37.03 -17.53
CA VAL A 348 39.99 -37.11 -16.92
C VAL A 348 40.19 -38.57 -16.51
N LEU A 349 41.15 -39.23 -17.11
CA LEU A 349 41.44 -40.67 -16.85
C LEU A 349 42.52 -40.78 -15.77
N ILE A 350 42.17 -41.45 -14.67
CA ILE A 350 43.03 -41.68 -13.52
C ILE A 350 43.26 -43.16 -13.41
N GLU A 351 44.49 -43.57 -13.60
CA GLU A 351 44.91 -44.98 -13.43
C GLU A 351 45.09 -45.28 -11.95
N ALA A 352 44.31 -46.22 -11.47
CA ALA A 352 44.34 -46.66 -10.11
C ALA A 352 45.65 -47.42 -9.85
N GLY A 353 46.47 -46.89 -8.92
CA GLY A 353 47.76 -47.50 -8.57
C GLY A 353 47.67 -48.58 -7.49
N PRO A 354 48.67 -49.45 -7.34
CA PRO A 354 48.71 -50.44 -6.24
C PRO A 354 48.82 -49.73 -4.90
N ARG A 355 47.94 -50.08 -3.97
CA ARG A 355 47.71 -49.72 -2.60
C ARG A 355 48.68 -48.69 -1.98
N GLY A 356 48.43 -47.44 -2.10
CA GLY A 356 48.90 -46.42 -1.16
C GLY A 356 48.02 -46.47 0.12
N GLY A 357 48.65 -46.60 1.30
CA GLY A 357 47.92 -46.81 2.55
C GLY A 357 46.82 -45.80 2.82
N ALA A 358 45.67 -46.29 3.24
CA ALA A 358 44.49 -45.52 3.61
C ALA A 358 44.83 -44.50 4.74
N GLY A 359 45.30 -43.34 4.39
CA GLY A 359 45.44 -42.21 5.32
C GLY A 359 44.07 -41.85 5.84
N LYS A 360 43.88 -41.86 7.15
CA LYS A 360 42.66 -41.33 7.80
C LYS A 360 42.68 -39.81 7.70
N ASP A 361 42.37 -39.31 6.52
CA ASP A 361 42.29 -37.85 6.26
C ASP A 361 41.16 -37.23 7.05
N LYS A 362 41.47 -36.31 7.94
CA LYS A 362 40.47 -35.47 8.59
C LYS A 362 40.12 -34.33 7.65
N PRO A 363 38.91 -34.35 7.12
CA PRO A 363 38.50 -33.33 6.14
C PRO A 363 38.43 -31.93 6.73
N ARG A 364 38.85 -30.93 5.99
CA ARG A 364 38.62 -29.50 6.35
C ARG A 364 37.14 -29.26 6.51
N ARG A 365 36.70 -28.66 7.63
CA ARG A 365 35.32 -28.27 7.88
C ARG A 365 34.92 -27.17 6.87
N LEU A 366 33.97 -27.49 6.00
CA LEU A 366 33.30 -26.46 5.18
C LEU A 366 32.40 -25.66 6.10
N LEU A 367 32.76 -24.40 6.36
CA LEU A 367 31.91 -23.51 7.13
C LEU A 367 30.70 -23.13 6.27
N PRO A 368 29.45 -23.19 6.76
CA PRO A 368 28.23 -22.91 5.99
C PRO A 368 27.98 -21.39 5.87
N VAL A 369 28.99 -20.62 5.47
CA VAL A 369 28.92 -19.15 5.44
C VAL A 369 27.93 -18.66 4.38
N ARG A 370 27.93 -19.26 3.19
CA ARG A 370 27.06 -18.83 2.09
C ARG A 370 25.59 -19.17 2.31
N PRO A 371 25.25 -20.39 2.78
CA PRO A 371 23.87 -20.67 3.16
C PRO A 371 23.32 -19.74 4.24
N LEU A 372 24.13 -19.41 5.23
CA LEU A 372 23.78 -18.44 6.28
C LEU A 372 23.54 -17.05 5.71
N ALA A 373 24.46 -16.55 4.90
CA ALA A 373 24.33 -15.25 4.23
C ALA A 373 23.09 -15.18 3.32
N TYR A 374 22.75 -16.27 2.64
CA TYR A 374 21.52 -16.37 1.86
C TYR A 374 20.27 -16.19 2.73
N TRP A 375 20.18 -16.88 3.85
CA TRP A 375 19.03 -16.78 4.75
C TRP A 375 18.94 -15.42 5.44
N LEU A 376 20.07 -14.80 5.80
CA LEU A 376 20.10 -13.43 6.32
C LEU A 376 19.60 -12.43 5.27
N ALA A 377 20.00 -12.58 4.01
CA ALA A 377 19.50 -11.72 2.93
C ALA A 377 17.99 -11.90 2.68
N VAL A 378 17.50 -13.13 2.73
CA VAL A 378 16.05 -13.42 2.61
C VAL A 378 15.29 -12.85 3.80
N ALA A 379 15.81 -12.99 5.02
CA ALA A 379 15.22 -12.42 6.22
C ALA A 379 15.16 -10.89 6.16
N ALA A 380 16.24 -10.25 5.74
CA ALA A 380 16.28 -8.78 5.59
C ALA A 380 15.27 -8.28 4.54
N LEU A 381 15.12 -8.97 3.41
CA LEU A 381 14.14 -8.62 2.37
C LEU A 381 12.68 -8.77 2.82
N ILE A 382 12.41 -9.61 3.82
CA ILE A 382 11.06 -9.83 4.36
C ILE A 382 10.82 -8.93 5.57
N VAL A 383 11.80 -8.82 6.48
CA VAL A 383 11.64 -8.13 7.76
C VAL A 383 11.69 -6.61 7.59
N LEU A 384 12.58 -6.06 6.75
CA LEU A 384 12.70 -4.62 6.55
C LEU A 384 11.41 -3.95 6.01
N PRO A 385 10.74 -4.45 4.96
CA PRO A 385 9.48 -3.86 4.53
C PRO A 385 8.33 -4.12 5.52
N LEU A 386 8.33 -5.25 6.25
CA LEU A 386 7.34 -5.53 7.28
C LEU A 386 7.49 -4.62 8.51
N THR A 387 8.72 -4.38 8.97
CA THR A 387 8.97 -3.43 10.06
C THR A 387 8.67 -2.00 9.64
N GLY A 388 9.01 -1.60 8.40
CA GLY A 388 8.63 -0.31 7.84
C GLY A 388 7.11 -0.11 7.78
N ALA A 389 6.36 -1.11 7.32
CA ALA A 389 4.91 -1.08 7.27
C ALA A 389 4.28 -1.07 8.68
N VAL A 390 4.80 -1.85 9.62
CA VAL A 390 4.31 -1.89 11.01
C VAL A 390 4.60 -0.57 11.73
N VAL A 391 5.76 0.04 11.55
CA VAL A 391 6.08 1.35 12.13
C VAL A 391 5.20 2.45 11.52
N ALA A 392 4.93 2.40 10.22
CA ALA A 392 4.04 3.36 9.56
C ALA A 392 2.57 3.23 10.01
N THR A 393 2.10 2.02 10.34
CA THR A 393 0.70 1.76 10.76
C THR A 393 0.50 1.75 12.27
N ALA A 394 1.54 1.53 13.07
CA ALA A 394 1.42 1.36 14.53
C ALA A 394 0.90 2.61 15.26
N GLY A 395 0.94 3.82 14.65
CA GLY A 395 0.42 5.06 15.23
C GLY A 395 -1.03 5.35 14.87
N CYS A 396 -1.50 5.03 13.67
CA CYS A 396 -2.80 5.48 13.13
C CYS A 396 -3.80 4.33 12.89
N GLY A 397 -3.40 3.07 13.03
CA GLY A 397 -4.22 1.93 12.63
C GLY A 397 -4.16 1.65 11.12
N ALA A 398 -4.95 0.67 10.66
CA ALA A 398 -4.92 0.21 9.27
C ALA A 398 -5.74 1.10 8.29
N GLU A 399 -6.63 1.91 8.82
CA GLU A 399 -7.59 2.71 8.04
C GLU A 399 -7.14 4.17 7.83
N LEU A 400 -6.22 4.66 8.64
CA LEU A 400 -5.75 6.04 8.59
C LEU A 400 -4.30 6.12 8.12
N THR A 401 -3.98 7.18 7.40
CA THR A 401 -2.63 7.46 6.93
C THR A 401 -1.93 8.48 7.84
N ARG A 402 -0.68 8.22 8.21
CA ARG A 402 0.10 9.18 8.98
C ARG A 402 0.75 10.22 8.07
N VAL A 403 0.40 11.47 8.26
CA VAL A 403 0.96 12.62 7.55
C VAL A 403 1.36 13.70 8.56
N ALA A 404 2.62 14.12 8.55
CA ALA A 404 3.14 15.17 9.45
C ALA A 404 2.69 15.00 10.91
N ASP A 405 2.88 13.79 11.45
CA ASP A 405 2.50 13.37 12.81
C ASP A 405 0.99 13.39 13.14
N GLN A 406 0.14 13.49 12.15
CA GLN A 406 -1.32 13.40 12.29
C GLN A 406 -1.85 12.15 11.61
N CYS A 407 -2.89 11.55 12.16
CA CYS A 407 -3.62 10.43 11.54
C CYS A 407 -4.78 10.99 10.71
N VAL A 408 -4.63 11.01 9.39
CA VAL A 408 -5.56 11.58 8.44
C VAL A 408 -6.31 10.51 7.65
N GLY A 409 -7.50 10.86 7.14
CA GLY A 409 -8.36 9.95 6.39
C GLY A 409 -9.65 9.61 7.11
N LEU A 410 -10.40 8.64 6.58
CA LEU A 410 -11.68 8.17 7.11
C LEU A 410 -11.46 6.95 8.00
N GLY A 411 -11.71 7.07 9.29
CA GLY A 411 -11.49 5.95 10.20
C GLY A 411 -12.04 6.16 11.61
N ALA A 412 -11.61 5.32 12.54
CA ALA A 412 -12.05 5.37 13.92
C ALA A 412 -11.50 6.61 14.66
N LEU A 413 -12.38 7.31 15.37
CA LEU A 413 -12.07 8.54 16.10
C LEU A 413 -10.93 8.36 17.11
N GLU A 414 -10.89 7.22 17.80
CA GLU A 414 -9.87 6.90 18.81
C GLU A 414 -8.44 6.90 18.23
N LYS A 415 -8.30 6.61 16.94
CA LYS A 415 -7.02 6.54 16.24
C LYS A 415 -6.59 7.88 15.62
N MET A 416 -7.53 8.81 15.46
CA MET A 416 -7.24 10.13 14.89
C MET A 416 -6.50 11.04 15.87
N GLY A 417 -6.78 10.95 17.16
CA GLY A 417 -6.25 11.86 18.17
C GLY A 417 -6.76 13.29 18.00
N PRO A 418 -8.09 13.51 18.02
CA PRO A 418 -8.68 14.80 17.71
C PRO A 418 -8.29 15.88 18.72
N HIS A 419 -8.29 17.13 18.24
CA HIS A 419 -7.99 18.28 19.06
C HIS A 419 -8.96 18.40 20.27
N PRO A 420 -8.50 18.83 21.46
CA PRO A 420 -9.32 18.87 22.68
C PRO A 420 -10.64 19.64 22.54
N LEU A 421 -10.69 20.69 21.73
CA LEU A 421 -11.92 21.49 21.52
C LEU A 421 -12.98 20.71 20.71
N VAL A 422 -12.59 19.85 19.77
CA VAL A 422 -13.54 19.10 18.94
C VAL A 422 -13.90 17.74 19.53
N GLN A 423 -13.03 17.16 20.33
CA GLN A 423 -13.20 15.81 20.90
C GLN A 423 -14.53 15.61 21.65
N PRO A 424 -15.03 16.54 22.50
CA PRO A 424 -16.30 16.37 23.23
C PRO A 424 -17.48 16.22 22.26
N VAL A 425 -17.51 17.06 21.21
CA VAL A 425 -18.58 17.03 20.20
C VAL A 425 -18.55 15.76 19.38
N LEU A 426 -17.37 15.35 18.90
CA LEU A 426 -17.17 14.10 18.18
C LEU A 426 -17.63 12.89 19.01
N SER A 427 -17.22 12.83 20.28
CA SER A 427 -17.62 11.75 21.18
C SER A 427 -19.14 11.71 21.43
N ARG A 428 -19.81 12.87 21.40
CA ARG A 428 -21.26 12.93 21.51
C ARG A 428 -21.94 12.39 20.26
N ILE A 429 -21.49 12.78 19.09
CA ILE A 429 -22.00 12.26 17.82
C ILE A 429 -21.77 10.74 17.69
N GLU A 430 -20.64 10.23 18.14
CA GLU A 430 -20.38 8.78 18.17
C GLU A 430 -21.35 8.04 19.11
N ARG A 431 -21.64 8.59 20.28
CA ARG A 431 -22.68 8.03 21.14
C ARG A 431 -24.05 8.02 20.47
N GLN A 432 -24.41 9.07 19.72
CA GLN A 432 -25.65 9.09 18.93
C GLN A 432 -25.64 8.01 17.84
N ASN A 433 -24.52 7.82 17.14
CA ASN A 433 -24.35 6.74 16.18
C ASN A 433 -24.54 5.35 16.81
N SER A 434 -24.01 5.14 18.01
CA SER A 434 -24.12 3.86 18.73
C SER A 434 -25.54 3.56 19.25
N GLN A 435 -26.40 4.57 19.35
CA GLN A 435 -27.80 4.44 19.75
C GLN A 435 -28.74 4.10 18.58
N ILE A 436 -28.24 4.09 17.34
CA ILE A 436 -29.04 3.72 16.17
C ILE A 436 -29.40 2.24 16.26
N PRO A 437 -30.69 1.87 16.26
CA PRO A 437 -31.10 0.47 16.32
C PRO A 437 -30.56 -0.34 15.15
N PHE A 438 -30.13 -1.57 15.37
CA PHE A 438 -29.57 -2.44 14.33
C PHE A 438 -30.55 -2.68 13.16
N ALA A 439 -31.84 -2.72 13.43
CA ALA A 439 -32.87 -2.93 12.43
C ALA A 439 -33.30 -1.65 11.68
N ALA A 440 -32.75 -0.48 12.06
CA ALA A 440 -33.11 0.77 11.42
C ALA A 440 -32.47 0.87 10.02
N LYS A 441 -33.17 1.48 9.09
CA LYS A 441 -32.61 1.91 7.81
C LYS A 441 -31.68 3.09 8.09
N VAL A 442 -30.46 3.02 7.59
CA VAL A 442 -29.44 4.03 7.86
C VAL A 442 -28.95 4.67 6.58
N PHE A 443 -28.86 5.98 6.58
CA PHE A 443 -28.04 6.70 5.62
C PHE A 443 -26.86 7.34 6.35
N THR A 444 -25.70 7.31 5.72
CA THR A 444 -24.45 7.78 6.30
C THR A 444 -24.01 9.07 5.61
N VAL A 445 -23.61 10.05 6.40
CA VAL A 445 -23.04 11.31 5.94
C VAL A 445 -21.61 11.40 6.44
N ALA A 446 -20.66 11.64 5.55
CA ALA A 446 -19.26 11.86 5.92
C ALA A 446 -19.02 13.35 6.19
N TYR A 447 -18.40 13.65 7.31
CA TYR A 447 -17.86 14.97 7.57
C TYR A 447 -16.41 15.04 7.10
N LEU A 448 -16.08 15.98 6.23
CA LEU A 448 -14.72 16.25 5.75
C LEU A 448 -14.20 17.55 6.35
N GLY A 449 -13.27 17.47 7.28
CA GLY A 449 -12.72 18.65 7.94
C GLY A 449 -11.48 18.36 8.80
N PRO A 450 -10.77 19.40 9.27
CA PRO A 450 -9.60 19.27 10.11
C PRO A 450 -10.03 18.93 11.54
N LEU A 451 -9.69 17.72 11.99
CA LEU A 451 -10.00 17.28 13.35
C LEU A 451 -8.76 17.30 14.26
N THR A 452 -7.58 17.44 13.68
CA THR A 452 -6.29 17.41 14.37
C THR A 452 -5.44 18.61 14.04
N THR A 453 -4.54 18.97 14.93
CA THR A 453 -3.48 19.98 14.71
C THR A 453 -2.11 19.36 14.91
N GLN A 454 -1.07 19.95 14.33
CA GLN A 454 0.30 19.50 14.59
C GLN A 454 0.70 19.80 16.04
N PRO A 455 1.52 18.95 16.65
CA PRO A 455 2.06 19.20 17.98
C PRO A 455 2.82 20.54 18.00
N GLY A 456 2.49 21.41 18.96
CA GLY A 456 3.12 22.71 19.10
C GLY A 456 2.60 23.80 18.17
N ALA A 457 1.55 23.55 17.39
CA ALA A 457 0.85 24.60 16.64
C ALA A 457 0.12 25.53 17.62
N ALA A 458 0.84 26.56 18.07
CA ALA A 458 0.23 27.62 18.87
C ALA A 458 -0.80 28.37 17.99
N PHE A 459 -1.91 28.81 18.62
CA PHE A 459 -2.90 29.71 18.00
C PHE A 459 -3.93 29.07 17.03
N LYS A 460 -4.16 27.75 17.03
CA LYS A 460 -5.20 27.14 16.20
C LYS A 460 -6.58 27.00 16.89
N ASP A 461 -6.75 27.54 18.09
CA ASP A 461 -8.01 27.43 18.85
C ASP A 461 -9.19 28.08 18.13
N GLY A 462 -8.99 29.18 17.41
CA GLY A 462 -10.03 29.83 16.62
C GLY A 462 -10.57 28.93 15.52
N GLN A 463 -9.67 28.29 14.78
CA GLN A 463 -10.01 27.30 13.77
C GLN A 463 -10.74 26.10 14.37
N MET A 464 -10.22 25.54 15.46
CA MET A 464 -10.82 24.37 16.09
C MET A 464 -12.18 24.69 16.72
N ALA A 465 -12.40 25.91 17.19
CA ALA A 465 -13.71 26.41 17.64
C ALA A 465 -14.71 26.48 16.47
N ALA A 466 -14.28 26.87 15.28
CA ALA A 466 -15.10 26.85 14.07
C ALA A 466 -15.51 25.43 13.69
N VAL A 467 -14.55 24.49 13.69
CA VAL A 467 -14.79 23.06 13.44
C VAL A 467 -15.72 22.46 14.50
N ALA A 468 -15.50 22.75 15.77
CA ALA A 468 -16.38 22.36 16.86
C ALA A 468 -17.80 22.89 16.65
N GLY A 469 -17.91 24.12 16.11
CA GLY A 469 -19.17 24.71 15.71
C GLY A 469 -19.88 23.88 14.64
N GLU A 470 -19.25 23.63 13.51
CA GLU A 470 -19.85 22.82 12.44
C GLU A 470 -20.35 21.47 12.94
N LEU A 471 -19.48 20.76 13.67
CA LEU A 471 -19.83 19.44 14.26
C LEU A 471 -20.97 19.55 15.27
N THR A 472 -21.03 20.64 16.05
CA THR A 472 -22.15 20.92 16.95
C THR A 472 -23.45 21.03 16.18
N GLY A 473 -23.45 21.76 15.06
CA GLY A 473 -24.60 21.89 14.19
C GLY A 473 -25.04 20.55 13.59
N ILE A 474 -24.10 19.82 13.02
CA ILE A 474 -24.35 18.50 12.44
C ILE A 474 -24.91 17.54 13.50
N GLY A 475 -24.30 17.49 14.70
CA GLY A 475 -24.72 16.61 15.80
C GLY A 475 -26.08 16.98 16.35
N ALA A 476 -26.40 18.27 16.44
CA ALA A 476 -27.70 18.74 16.89
C ALA A 476 -28.82 18.36 15.91
N TYR A 477 -28.56 18.49 14.60
CA TYR A 477 -29.54 18.07 13.61
C TYR A 477 -29.68 16.56 13.57
N GLN A 478 -28.59 15.81 13.61
CA GLN A 478 -28.60 14.33 13.70
C GLN A 478 -29.48 13.85 14.87
N ASP A 479 -29.28 14.42 16.04
CA ASP A 479 -30.05 14.08 17.26
C ASP A 479 -31.55 14.36 17.07
N SER A 480 -31.90 15.53 16.55
CA SER A 480 -33.28 15.92 16.24
C SER A 480 -33.92 14.98 15.20
N TYR A 481 -33.18 14.68 14.12
CA TYR A 481 -33.65 13.78 13.07
C TYR A 481 -33.83 12.34 13.59
N ASN A 482 -32.86 11.82 14.34
CA ASN A 482 -32.90 10.45 14.83
C ASN A 482 -33.96 10.22 15.90
N ARG A 483 -34.42 11.27 16.62
CA ARG A 483 -35.55 11.21 17.54
C ARG A 483 -36.92 11.31 16.82
N SER A 484 -36.92 11.75 15.57
CA SER A 484 -38.17 11.81 14.81
C SER A 484 -38.74 10.41 14.56
N LYS A 485 -40.02 10.36 14.16
CA LYS A 485 -40.71 9.09 13.81
C LYS A 485 -40.23 8.47 12.48
N SER A 486 -39.18 9.00 11.83
CA SER A 486 -38.64 8.45 10.61
C SER A 486 -38.06 7.07 10.84
N ASP A 487 -38.35 6.10 9.94
CA ASP A 487 -37.76 4.77 9.95
C ASP A 487 -36.28 4.80 9.55
N TRP A 488 -35.84 5.88 8.95
CA TRP A 488 -34.44 6.12 8.60
C TRP A 488 -33.71 6.88 9.72
N LYS A 489 -32.45 6.54 9.91
CA LYS A 489 -31.59 7.19 10.89
C LYS A 489 -30.33 7.70 10.20
N MET A 490 -29.89 8.88 10.61
CA MET A 490 -28.68 9.51 10.12
C MET A 490 -27.47 9.02 10.94
N ARG A 491 -26.44 8.54 10.26
CA ARG A 491 -25.13 8.22 10.85
C ARG A 491 -24.09 9.20 10.34
N ILE A 492 -23.24 9.71 11.21
CA ILE A 492 -22.14 10.59 10.82
C ILE A 492 -20.82 9.82 10.95
N VAL A 493 -19.99 9.88 9.92
CA VAL A 493 -18.62 9.36 9.94
C VAL A 493 -17.63 10.50 9.69
N PHE A 494 -16.41 10.36 10.20
CA PHE A 494 -15.44 11.45 10.21
C PHE A 494 -14.27 11.16 9.29
N ALA A 495 -13.96 12.11 8.41
CA ALA A 495 -12.78 12.10 7.56
C ALA A 495 -11.89 13.29 7.96
N ASN A 496 -10.82 12.96 8.69
CA ASN A 496 -9.86 13.95 9.15
C ASN A 496 -8.95 14.39 8.01
N THR A 497 -8.95 15.67 7.71
CA THR A 497 -8.09 16.27 6.67
C THR A 497 -6.73 16.72 7.19
N GLY A 498 -6.46 16.53 8.48
CA GLY A 498 -5.31 17.13 9.14
C GLY A 498 -5.42 18.65 9.24
N GLN A 499 -4.43 19.27 9.86
CA GLN A 499 -4.38 20.71 10.05
C GLN A 499 -4.53 21.45 8.73
N ASP A 500 -5.27 22.54 8.73
CA ASP A 500 -5.45 23.46 7.59
C ASP A 500 -5.95 22.77 6.31
N PHE A 501 -6.68 21.66 6.42
CA PHE A 501 -7.14 20.85 5.27
C PHE A 501 -6.01 20.29 4.38
N LEU A 502 -4.76 20.28 4.81
CA LEU A 502 -3.61 19.91 3.99
C LEU A 502 -3.68 18.49 3.37
N SER A 503 -4.44 17.59 3.99
CA SER A 503 -4.67 16.23 3.49
C SER A 503 -6.11 16.01 3.01
N ALA A 504 -6.83 17.05 2.61
CA ALA A 504 -8.23 16.96 2.19
C ALA A 504 -8.43 16.02 0.99
N GLU A 505 -7.52 16.03 0.01
CA GLU A 505 -7.55 15.13 -1.13
C GLU A 505 -7.41 13.66 -0.72
N LEU A 506 -6.52 13.35 0.22
CA LEU A 506 -6.33 12.00 0.73
C LEU A 506 -7.59 11.51 1.46
N ALA A 507 -8.13 12.34 2.36
CA ALA A 507 -9.37 12.02 3.07
C ALA A 507 -10.57 11.83 2.12
N ALA A 508 -10.62 12.59 1.01
CA ALA A 508 -11.63 12.44 -0.02
C ALA A 508 -11.51 11.10 -0.77
N ARG A 509 -10.29 10.62 -1.05
CA ARG A 509 -10.08 9.30 -1.64
C ARG A 509 -10.53 8.17 -0.72
N ASP A 510 -10.30 8.29 0.59
CA ASP A 510 -10.80 7.32 1.57
C ASP A 510 -12.34 7.30 1.62
N ILE A 511 -12.98 8.46 1.52
CA ILE A 511 -14.44 8.57 1.38
C ILE A 511 -14.92 7.89 0.09
N GLU A 512 -14.27 8.15 -1.05
CA GLU A 512 -14.56 7.51 -2.33
C GLU A 512 -14.45 5.98 -2.21
N ASP A 513 -13.37 5.48 -1.63
CA ASP A 513 -13.15 4.04 -1.43
C ASP A 513 -14.18 3.42 -0.48
N ARG A 514 -14.60 4.15 0.54
CA ARG A 514 -15.70 3.73 1.42
C ARG A 514 -17.03 3.72 0.68
N ALA A 515 -17.32 4.73 -0.10
CA ALA A 515 -18.56 4.83 -0.86
C ALA A 515 -18.74 3.68 -1.86
N ARG A 516 -17.66 3.17 -2.46
CA ARG A 516 -17.71 2.00 -3.34
C ARG A 516 -18.13 0.71 -2.61
N ARG A 517 -17.87 0.63 -1.31
CA ARG A 517 -18.11 -0.57 -0.47
C ARG A 517 -19.36 -0.45 0.40
N ASP A 518 -19.78 0.78 0.70
CA ASP A 518 -20.87 1.08 1.61
C ASP A 518 -21.94 1.96 0.90
N PRO A 519 -23.00 1.36 0.38
CA PRO A 519 -24.06 2.10 -0.30
C PRO A 519 -24.84 3.02 0.63
N SER A 520 -24.75 2.87 1.95
CA SER A 520 -25.38 3.77 2.90
C SER A 520 -24.72 5.16 2.96
N LEU A 521 -23.48 5.31 2.49
CA LEU A 521 -22.80 6.60 2.42
C LEU A 521 -23.38 7.43 1.28
N THR A 522 -24.18 8.42 1.63
CA THR A 522 -25.05 9.17 0.70
C THR A 522 -24.53 10.55 0.32
N ALA A 523 -23.82 11.22 1.21
CA ALA A 523 -23.34 12.58 0.99
C ALA A 523 -22.11 12.89 1.86
N VAL A 524 -21.42 13.96 1.48
CA VAL A 524 -20.29 14.51 2.23
C VAL A 524 -20.60 15.95 2.63
N VAL A 525 -20.36 16.30 3.89
CA VAL A 525 -20.56 17.67 4.42
C VAL A 525 -19.27 18.22 5.01
N GLY A 526 -19.17 19.54 5.13
CA GLY A 526 -17.97 20.21 5.63
C GLY A 526 -17.37 21.16 4.59
N PHE A 527 -16.14 20.95 4.17
CA PHE A 527 -15.46 21.80 3.17
C PHE A 527 -15.41 23.28 3.60
N ALA A 528 -15.20 23.52 4.89
CA ALA A 528 -15.37 24.85 5.46
C ALA A 528 -14.40 25.89 4.92
N TRP A 529 -13.22 25.50 4.49
CA TRP A 529 -12.18 26.43 4.09
C TRP A 529 -11.93 26.43 2.59
N SER A 530 -11.79 27.63 2.07
CA SER A 530 -11.45 27.85 0.66
C SER A 530 -9.94 27.70 0.45
N ARG A 531 -9.51 26.46 0.20
CA ARG A 531 -8.12 26.09 -0.04
C ARG A 531 -7.97 25.24 -1.29
N GLU A 532 -6.77 25.23 -1.86
CA GLU A 532 -6.46 24.40 -3.03
C GLU A 532 -6.62 22.89 -2.76
N GLU A 533 -6.27 22.44 -1.55
CA GLU A 533 -6.44 21.05 -1.12
C GLU A 533 -7.93 20.67 -1.07
N VAL A 534 -8.80 21.59 -0.64
CA VAL A 534 -10.26 21.40 -0.63
C VAL A 534 -10.80 21.32 -2.06
N ARG A 535 -10.31 22.16 -2.98
CA ARG A 535 -10.68 22.12 -4.39
C ARG A 535 -10.33 20.76 -5.01
N ARG A 536 -9.14 20.20 -4.68
CA ARG A 536 -8.76 18.85 -5.13
C ARG A 536 -9.65 17.77 -4.54
N ALA A 537 -10.03 17.87 -3.28
CA ALA A 537 -10.97 16.95 -2.64
C ALA A 537 -12.35 16.99 -3.33
N VAL A 538 -12.86 18.18 -3.66
CA VAL A 538 -14.11 18.35 -4.42
C VAL A 538 -14.02 17.66 -5.78
N ASN A 539 -12.89 17.76 -6.48
CA ASN A 539 -12.70 17.07 -7.76
C ASN A 539 -12.74 15.54 -7.62
N VAL A 540 -12.10 14.98 -6.58
CA VAL A 540 -12.14 13.53 -6.29
C VAL A 540 -13.58 13.07 -6.08
N LEU A 541 -14.32 13.74 -5.20
CA LEU A 541 -15.69 13.37 -4.85
C LEU A 541 -16.68 13.62 -6.01
N THR A 542 -16.42 14.63 -6.84
CA THR A 542 -17.16 14.84 -8.09
C THR A 542 -16.97 13.66 -9.04
N GLY A 543 -15.74 13.15 -9.19
CA GLY A 543 -15.44 11.96 -9.99
C GLY A 543 -16.11 10.69 -9.46
N ALA A 544 -16.41 10.66 -8.16
CA ALA A 544 -17.12 9.57 -7.48
C ALA A 544 -18.67 9.74 -7.48
N ASN A 545 -19.20 10.79 -8.10
CA ASN A 545 -20.63 11.14 -8.10
C ASN A 545 -21.25 11.27 -6.69
N LEU A 546 -20.47 11.77 -5.74
CA LEU A 546 -20.90 11.97 -4.36
C LEU A 546 -21.44 13.37 -4.14
N PRO A 547 -22.70 13.54 -3.72
CA PRO A 547 -23.26 14.83 -3.33
C PRO A 547 -22.48 15.44 -2.17
N MET A 548 -22.11 16.70 -2.28
CA MET A 548 -21.33 17.44 -1.31
C MET A 548 -22.09 18.69 -0.88
N VAL A 549 -22.18 18.95 0.43
CA VAL A 549 -22.73 20.19 0.95
C VAL A 549 -21.66 20.95 1.72
N SER A 550 -21.15 22.02 1.12
CA SER A 550 -20.17 22.90 1.74
C SER A 550 -20.83 23.88 2.70
N THR A 551 -20.26 24.01 3.88
CA THR A 551 -20.76 24.88 4.96
C THR A 551 -20.41 26.35 4.73
N VAL A 552 -19.14 26.72 4.84
CA VAL A 552 -18.69 28.13 4.84
C VAL A 552 -17.61 28.44 3.81
N SER A 553 -17.39 27.59 2.80
CA SER A 553 -16.48 27.88 1.70
C SER A 553 -17.08 28.91 0.75
N THR A 554 -16.47 30.09 0.64
CA THR A 554 -17.00 31.28 -0.06
C THR A 554 -16.36 31.54 -1.41
N VAL A 555 -15.10 31.08 -1.65
CA VAL A 555 -14.38 31.29 -2.92
C VAL A 555 -15.05 30.57 -4.08
N GLY A 556 -15.34 31.30 -5.15
CA GLY A 556 -15.99 30.74 -6.34
C GLY A 556 -15.25 29.55 -6.97
N GLN A 557 -13.92 29.59 -7.00
CA GLN A 557 -13.03 28.59 -7.61
C GLN A 557 -13.07 27.21 -6.94
N ILE A 558 -13.54 27.08 -5.69
CA ILE A 558 -13.67 25.77 -5.01
C ILE A 558 -14.60 24.84 -5.77
N ALA A 559 -15.67 25.36 -6.36
CA ALA A 559 -16.60 24.59 -7.18
C ALA A 559 -16.06 24.30 -8.60
N GLY A 560 -14.94 24.91 -8.99
CA GLY A 560 -14.44 24.90 -10.37
C GLY A 560 -15.04 26.04 -11.20
N ALA A 561 -14.64 26.17 -12.47
CA ALA A 561 -15.07 27.22 -13.38
C ALA A 561 -15.66 26.67 -14.67
N GLY A 562 -16.69 27.33 -15.20
CA GLY A 562 -17.30 26.99 -16.49
C GLY A 562 -17.75 25.53 -16.57
N GLN A 563 -17.32 24.83 -17.61
CA GLN A 563 -17.68 23.42 -17.82
C GLN A 563 -17.03 22.46 -16.81
N GLN A 564 -15.99 22.89 -16.09
CA GLN A 564 -15.32 22.11 -15.06
C GLN A 564 -15.91 22.34 -13.66
N ARG A 565 -16.96 23.16 -13.55
CA ARG A 565 -17.67 23.36 -12.28
C ARG A 565 -18.35 22.06 -11.85
N SER A 566 -18.16 21.69 -10.58
CA SER A 566 -18.76 20.48 -10.01
C SER A 566 -20.27 20.55 -9.98
N ALA A 567 -20.94 19.56 -10.59
CA ALA A 567 -22.37 19.40 -10.49
C ALA A 567 -22.83 18.77 -9.15
N TYR A 568 -21.90 18.34 -8.32
CA TYR A 568 -22.17 17.64 -7.06
C TYR A 568 -21.91 18.48 -5.81
N LEU A 569 -21.39 19.71 -5.95
CA LEU A 569 -21.11 20.61 -4.83
C LEU A 569 -22.23 21.62 -4.66
N PHE A 570 -22.88 21.60 -3.51
CA PHE A 570 -23.90 22.54 -3.05
C PHE A 570 -23.33 23.44 -1.95
N ARG A 571 -23.31 24.77 -2.11
CA ARG A 571 -22.73 25.68 -1.13
C ARG A 571 -23.81 26.45 -0.39
N LEU A 572 -23.73 26.44 0.95
CA LEU A 572 -24.66 27.15 1.83
C LEU A 572 -24.28 28.63 2.03
N ALA A 573 -22.98 28.90 2.08
CA ALA A 573 -22.47 30.25 2.27
C ALA A 573 -22.61 31.08 0.99
N VAL A 574 -22.68 32.39 1.15
CA VAL A 574 -22.56 33.32 0.05
C VAL A 574 -21.16 33.28 -0.53
N VAL A 575 -21.07 33.59 -1.82
CA VAL A 575 -19.78 33.76 -2.50
C VAL A 575 -19.09 35.06 -2.13
N ASP A 576 -17.75 35.08 -2.21
CA ASP A 576 -16.92 36.26 -1.89
C ASP A 576 -17.29 37.49 -2.71
N GLU A 577 -17.79 37.29 -3.93
CA GLU A 577 -18.27 38.39 -4.79
C GLU A 577 -19.43 39.13 -4.15
N LEU A 578 -20.41 38.44 -3.55
CA LEU A 578 -21.55 39.08 -2.89
C LEU A 578 -21.15 39.73 -1.57
N GLN A 579 -20.29 39.05 -0.80
CA GLN A 579 -19.73 39.61 0.43
C GLN A 579 -18.96 40.91 0.15
N THR A 580 -18.11 40.90 -0.88
CA THR A 580 -17.35 42.09 -1.29
C THR A 580 -18.25 43.21 -1.74
N LYS A 581 -19.23 42.93 -2.60
CA LYS A 581 -20.21 43.97 -3.04
C LYS A 581 -20.95 44.56 -1.86
N ALA A 582 -21.40 43.76 -0.91
CA ALA A 582 -22.04 44.26 0.29
C ALA A 582 -21.11 45.16 1.10
N THR A 583 -19.85 44.78 1.28
CA THR A 583 -18.86 45.58 2.00
C THR A 583 -18.55 46.88 1.29
N VAL A 584 -18.36 46.86 -0.03
CA VAL A 584 -18.10 48.02 -0.86
C VAL A 584 -19.27 48.98 -0.82
N GLU A 585 -20.49 48.51 -0.99
CA GLU A 585 -21.70 49.33 -0.96
C GLU A 585 -21.90 49.96 0.43
N TRP A 586 -21.69 49.21 1.50
CA TRP A 586 -21.73 49.76 2.85
C TRP A 586 -20.74 50.91 3.05
N LEU A 587 -19.46 50.71 2.69
CA LEU A 587 -18.43 51.75 2.78
C LEU A 587 -18.72 52.93 1.87
N ALA A 588 -19.28 52.69 0.67
CA ALA A 588 -19.52 53.75 -0.33
C ALA A 588 -20.75 54.60 -0.02
N THR A 589 -21.79 54.02 0.59
CA THR A 589 -23.10 54.65 0.74
C THR A 589 -23.43 55.06 2.19
N LEU A 590 -23.16 54.16 3.12
CA LEU A 590 -23.58 54.32 4.52
C LEU A 590 -22.45 54.83 5.43
N GLY A 591 -21.18 54.61 5.02
CA GLY A 591 -20.04 54.76 5.92
C GLY A 591 -20.05 53.76 7.10
N LEU A 592 -19.25 54.04 8.11
CA LEU A 592 -19.12 53.14 9.28
C LEU A 592 -19.89 53.66 10.53
N GLY A 593 -20.84 54.54 10.34
CA GLY A 593 -21.58 55.20 11.43
C GLY A 593 -20.90 56.47 11.91
N GLU A 594 -21.16 56.86 13.18
CA GLU A 594 -20.73 58.16 13.69
C GLU A 594 -19.25 58.47 13.42
N GLY A 595 -19.02 59.59 12.74
CA GLY A 595 -17.68 60.19 12.52
C GLY A 595 -16.94 59.79 11.27
N LEU A 596 -17.48 58.97 10.37
CA LEU A 596 -16.87 58.67 9.07
C LEU A 596 -17.84 58.94 7.92
N ALA A 597 -17.43 59.81 6.98
CA ALA A 597 -18.15 60.05 5.75
C ALA A 597 -18.15 58.82 4.85
N PRO A 598 -19.16 58.66 3.96
CA PRO A 598 -19.13 57.64 2.90
C PRO A 598 -17.87 57.76 2.03
N LYS A 599 -17.46 56.63 1.44
CA LYS A 599 -16.26 56.52 0.58
C LYS A 599 -14.94 56.82 1.27
N PRO A 600 -14.66 56.28 2.46
CA PRO A 600 -13.39 56.51 3.14
C PRO A 600 -12.21 55.90 2.34
N ASN A 601 -11.02 56.46 2.54
CA ASN A 601 -9.80 55.80 2.06
C ASN A 601 -9.54 54.52 2.86
N VAL A 602 -9.25 53.43 2.16
CA VAL A 602 -9.04 52.10 2.75
C VAL A 602 -7.63 51.59 2.50
N ALA A 603 -7.00 51.00 3.50
CA ALA A 603 -5.84 50.13 3.34
C ALA A 603 -6.29 48.67 3.49
N VAL A 604 -5.82 47.78 2.61
CA VAL A 604 -6.18 46.37 2.66
C VAL A 604 -5.02 45.58 3.28
N VAL A 605 -5.32 44.79 4.31
CA VAL A 605 -4.34 43.89 4.94
C VAL A 605 -4.81 42.47 4.74
N TRP A 606 -4.01 41.64 4.05
CA TRP A 606 -4.40 40.32 3.62
C TRP A 606 -3.34 39.27 3.93
N GLN A 607 -3.80 38.03 4.20
CA GLN A 607 -2.93 36.89 4.52
C GLN A 607 -2.38 36.25 3.24
N ARG A 608 -1.07 36.06 3.21
CA ARG A 608 -0.38 35.37 2.14
C ARG A 608 0.15 34.02 2.64
N GLN A 609 -0.47 32.92 2.23
CA GLN A 609 -0.06 31.58 2.58
C GLN A 609 -0.27 30.64 1.39
N PRO A 610 0.67 29.70 1.10
CA PRO A 610 0.51 28.74 0.01
C PRO A 610 -0.79 27.95 0.12
N GLY A 611 -1.54 27.85 -0.97
CA GLY A 611 -2.79 27.10 -1.05
C GLY A 611 -3.99 27.75 -0.37
N GLU A 612 -3.83 28.88 0.33
CA GLU A 612 -4.91 29.67 0.89
C GLU A 612 -5.52 30.56 -0.21
N LEU A 613 -6.81 30.41 -0.48
CA LEU A 613 -7.48 31.10 -1.59
C LEU A 613 -8.37 32.24 -1.13
N TYR A 614 -8.92 32.20 0.08
CA TYR A 614 -9.92 33.10 0.58
C TYR A 614 -9.44 34.56 0.72
N SER A 615 -8.32 34.74 1.44
CA SER A 615 -7.81 36.07 1.75
C SER A 615 -7.39 36.81 0.50
N GLU A 616 -6.77 36.13 -0.44
CA GLU A 616 -6.34 36.69 -1.72
C GLU A 616 -7.54 36.99 -2.63
N ASP A 617 -8.56 36.12 -2.65
CA ASP A 617 -9.77 36.33 -3.47
C ASP A 617 -10.53 37.55 -3.02
N LEU A 618 -10.82 37.68 -1.72
CA LEU A 618 -11.45 38.84 -1.14
C LEU A 618 -10.68 40.13 -1.41
N LYS A 619 -9.36 40.11 -1.25
CA LYS A 619 -8.50 41.27 -1.56
C LYS A 619 -8.63 41.64 -3.03
N ASN A 620 -8.52 40.67 -3.95
CA ASN A 620 -8.59 40.95 -5.38
C ASN A 620 -9.96 41.49 -5.81
N LEU A 621 -11.03 40.93 -5.27
CA LEU A 621 -12.40 41.36 -5.48
C LEU A 621 -12.59 42.80 -4.95
N PHE A 622 -12.10 43.08 -3.73
CA PHE A 622 -12.23 44.41 -3.12
C PHE A 622 -11.44 45.48 -3.87
N LEU A 623 -10.22 45.21 -4.30
CA LEU A 623 -9.39 46.12 -5.12
C LEU A 623 -10.06 46.46 -6.44
N ARG A 624 -10.78 45.51 -7.03
CA ARG A 624 -11.49 45.71 -8.29
C ARG A 624 -12.75 46.59 -8.12
N GLU A 625 -13.49 46.41 -7.02
CA GLU A 625 -14.80 47.00 -6.81
C GLU A 625 -14.72 48.31 -6.06
N TYR A 626 -13.69 48.61 -5.25
CA TYR A 626 -13.59 49.80 -4.42
C TYR A 626 -12.47 50.72 -4.85
N PRO A 627 -12.81 51.89 -5.42
CA PRO A 627 -11.80 52.86 -5.96
C PRO A 627 -11.04 53.63 -4.88
N GLY A 628 -11.45 53.53 -3.62
CA GLY A 628 -10.86 54.27 -2.49
C GLY A 628 -9.70 53.57 -1.79
N VAL A 629 -9.11 52.52 -2.41
CA VAL A 629 -7.96 51.81 -1.84
C VAL A 629 -6.70 52.65 -1.98
N LYS A 630 -6.01 52.85 -0.84
CA LYS A 630 -4.76 53.63 -0.73
C LYS A 630 -3.51 52.75 -0.76
N SER A 631 -3.57 51.61 -0.12
CA SER A 631 -2.44 50.70 -0.01
C SER A 631 -2.90 49.26 0.23
N GLU A 632 -2.02 48.33 -0.09
CA GLU A 632 -2.18 46.93 0.06
C GLU A 632 -0.96 46.37 0.80
N HIS A 633 -1.20 45.57 1.84
CA HIS A 633 -0.14 45.00 2.68
C HIS A 633 -0.41 43.48 2.92
N SER A 634 0.59 42.64 2.68
CA SER A 634 0.46 41.23 2.92
C SER A 634 1.22 40.81 4.17
N PHE A 635 0.73 39.72 4.82
CA PHE A 635 1.40 39.12 5.96
C PHE A 635 1.33 37.59 5.87
N GLY A 636 2.26 36.89 6.52
CA GLY A 636 2.30 35.41 6.60
C GLY A 636 2.32 34.87 8.03
N ASP A 637 2.66 35.70 9.01
CA ASP A 637 2.77 35.38 10.42
C ASP A 637 2.45 36.59 11.31
N ASP A 638 2.42 36.40 12.63
CA ASP A 638 2.13 37.49 13.59
C ASP A 638 3.14 38.64 13.54
N ALA A 639 4.38 38.38 13.23
CA ALA A 639 5.40 39.44 13.15
C ALA A 639 5.20 40.33 11.93
N SER A 640 5.00 39.72 10.77
CA SER A 640 4.71 40.41 9.51
C SER A 640 3.33 41.09 9.54
N LEU A 641 2.36 40.53 10.28
CA LEU A 641 1.06 41.20 10.53
C LEU A 641 1.24 42.54 11.28
N GLY A 642 2.11 42.57 12.31
CA GLY A 642 2.45 43.79 13.02
C GLY A 642 2.97 44.88 12.11
N ALA A 643 3.92 44.57 11.24
CA ALA A 643 4.49 45.49 10.27
C ALA A 643 3.44 45.96 9.23
N ALA A 644 2.68 44.99 8.66
CA ALA A 644 1.62 45.30 7.71
C ALA A 644 0.55 46.26 8.28
N MET A 645 0.19 46.08 9.55
CA MET A 645 -0.76 46.96 10.25
C MET A 645 -0.17 48.34 10.50
N GLU A 646 1.10 48.47 10.87
CA GLU A 646 1.79 49.74 11.06
C GLU A 646 1.81 50.54 9.77
N GLU A 647 2.20 49.94 8.66
CA GLU A 647 2.22 50.55 7.33
C GLU A 647 0.81 50.96 6.88
N ALA A 648 -0.17 50.03 7.03
CA ALA A 648 -1.56 50.33 6.67
C ALA A 648 -2.12 51.54 7.42
N CYS A 649 -1.89 51.63 8.72
CA CYS A 649 -2.34 52.75 9.55
C CYS A 649 -1.53 54.05 9.31
N GLY A 650 -0.30 53.94 8.81
CA GLY A 650 0.57 55.03 8.39
C GLY A 650 0.22 55.59 7.00
N SER A 651 -0.48 54.86 6.16
CA SER A 651 -0.77 55.20 4.75
C SER A 651 -1.71 56.38 4.55
N GLY A 652 -2.31 56.94 5.60
CA GLY A 652 -3.37 57.93 5.54
C GLY A 652 -4.76 57.34 5.26
N ALA A 653 -4.91 56.05 5.30
CA ALA A 653 -6.21 55.37 5.27
C ALA A 653 -7.03 55.71 6.52
N ARG A 654 -8.33 55.80 6.36
CA ARG A 654 -9.29 55.98 7.46
C ARG A 654 -9.87 54.64 7.93
N VAL A 655 -9.75 53.64 7.12
CA VAL A 655 -10.22 52.26 7.36
C VAL A 655 -9.12 51.28 6.97
N VAL A 656 -8.92 50.27 7.80
CA VAL A 656 -8.19 49.07 7.44
C VAL A 656 -9.22 47.97 7.19
N TYR A 657 -9.20 47.39 5.99
CA TYR A 657 -9.96 46.20 5.66
C TYR A 657 -9.05 44.98 5.77
N TYR A 658 -9.35 44.14 6.74
CA TYR A 658 -8.59 42.91 7.02
C TYR A 658 -9.32 41.69 6.45
N THR A 659 -8.65 40.93 5.59
CA THR A 659 -9.20 39.71 4.94
C THR A 659 -8.51 38.41 5.41
N GLY A 660 -7.66 38.47 6.44
CA GLY A 660 -6.98 37.29 6.97
C GLY A 660 -7.89 36.38 7.82
N ARG A 661 -7.36 35.22 8.21
CA ARG A 661 -8.08 34.21 9.00
C ARG A 661 -8.20 34.57 10.48
N ALA A 662 -9.17 33.94 11.14
CA ALA A 662 -9.46 34.10 12.57
C ALA A 662 -8.31 33.71 13.49
N ASP A 663 -7.41 32.84 13.05
CA ASP A 663 -6.23 32.40 13.82
C ASP A 663 -5.34 33.60 14.22
N PHE A 664 -5.36 34.65 13.43
CA PHE A 664 -4.58 35.88 13.67
C PHE A 664 -5.32 36.96 14.46
N LEU A 665 -6.54 36.68 14.97
CA LEU A 665 -7.33 37.71 15.68
C LEU A 665 -6.58 38.31 16.86
N SER A 666 -5.89 37.53 17.67
CA SER A 666 -5.12 38.05 18.83
C SER A 666 -3.93 38.90 18.39
N GLY A 667 -3.23 38.52 17.31
CA GLY A 667 -2.18 39.30 16.69
C GLY A 667 -2.72 40.61 16.10
N LEU A 668 -3.85 40.52 15.39
CA LEU A 668 -4.54 41.63 14.81
C LEU A 668 -4.95 42.70 15.87
N LYS A 669 -5.54 42.26 16.98
CA LYS A 669 -5.90 43.16 18.10
C LYS A 669 -4.69 43.89 18.67
N ARG A 670 -3.60 43.17 18.92
CA ARG A 670 -2.35 43.78 19.42
C ARG A 670 -1.79 44.79 18.43
N ALA A 671 -1.67 44.40 17.16
CA ALA A 671 -1.13 45.27 16.13
C ALA A 671 -1.98 46.50 15.87
N TRP A 672 -3.32 46.33 15.85
CA TRP A 672 -4.25 47.44 15.69
C TRP A 672 -4.18 48.40 16.87
N GLY A 673 -4.22 47.94 18.12
CA GLY A 673 -4.09 48.78 19.32
C GLY A 673 -2.77 49.54 19.34
N ALA A 674 -1.68 48.95 18.95
CA ALA A 674 -0.38 49.60 18.91
C ALA A 674 -0.26 50.69 17.84
N SER A 675 -0.81 50.48 16.65
CA SER A 675 -0.52 51.27 15.46
C SER A 675 -1.69 52.12 14.98
N CYS A 676 -2.92 51.69 15.10
CA CYS A 676 -4.09 52.29 14.46
C CYS A 676 -5.01 53.09 15.40
N GLU A 677 -5.15 52.63 16.66
CA GLU A 677 -6.12 53.19 17.60
C GLU A 677 -5.89 54.71 17.87
N ARG A 678 -4.63 55.09 18.11
CA ARG A 678 -4.25 56.48 18.31
C ARG A 678 -4.49 57.38 17.09
N ARG A 679 -4.48 56.74 15.88
CA ARG A 679 -4.72 57.45 14.60
C ARG A 679 -6.21 57.48 14.23
N LYS A 680 -7.09 56.98 15.09
CA LYS A 680 -8.54 56.87 14.86
C LYS A 680 -8.89 56.16 13.53
N VAL A 681 -8.08 55.20 13.10
CA VAL A 681 -8.36 54.35 11.95
C VAL A 681 -9.38 53.29 12.36
N ARG A 682 -10.38 53.04 11.55
CA ARG A 682 -11.41 52.03 11.82
C ARG A 682 -10.96 50.67 11.27
N LEU A 683 -11.31 49.62 12.00
CA LEU A 683 -11.05 48.23 11.58
C LEU A 683 -12.33 47.61 11.03
N VAL A 684 -12.27 47.11 9.80
CA VAL A 684 -13.30 46.27 9.18
C VAL A 684 -12.70 44.93 8.87
N VAL A 685 -13.34 43.87 9.29
CA VAL A 685 -12.85 42.51 9.10
C VAL A 685 -13.85 41.64 8.32
N SER A 686 -13.33 40.64 7.60
CA SER A 686 -14.14 39.72 6.81
C SER A 686 -14.91 38.73 7.69
N ASP A 687 -15.74 37.91 7.07
CA ASP A 687 -16.65 36.96 7.74
C ASP A 687 -15.96 35.88 8.57
N ASP A 688 -14.75 35.45 8.20
CA ASP A 688 -14.02 34.37 8.93
C ASP A 688 -13.84 34.68 10.43
N LEU A 689 -13.76 35.96 10.79
CA LEU A 689 -13.59 36.40 12.17
C LEU A 689 -14.91 36.42 12.98
N THR A 690 -16.07 36.29 12.33
CA THR A 690 -17.40 36.40 12.99
C THR A 690 -17.52 35.50 14.21
N GLY A 691 -17.15 34.25 14.08
CA GLY A 691 -17.23 33.26 15.17
C GLY A 691 -16.33 33.58 16.35
N ALA A 692 -15.10 33.99 16.06
CA ALA A 692 -14.13 34.37 17.08
C ALA A 692 -14.54 35.66 17.82
N ILE A 693 -15.09 36.64 17.11
CA ILE A 693 -15.62 37.89 17.70
C ILE A 693 -16.83 37.59 18.57
N ALA A 694 -17.77 36.77 18.07
CA ALA A 694 -18.99 36.43 18.84
C ALA A 694 -18.64 35.69 20.13
N ASN A 695 -17.69 34.76 20.08
CA ASN A 695 -17.21 34.02 21.26
C ASN A 695 -16.51 34.94 22.26
N ASP A 696 -15.72 35.88 21.82
CA ASP A 696 -15.01 36.84 22.67
C ASP A 696 -15.99 37.75 23.42
N VAL A 697 -17.06 38.22 22.77
CA VAL A 697 -18.13 39.01 23.38
C VAL A 697 -18.90 38.21 24.43
N THR A 698 -19.17 36.92 24.18
CA THR A 698 -19.98 36.10 25.09
C THR A 698 -19.17 35.54 26.26
N SER A 699 -17.90 35.18 26.09
CA SER A 699 -17.08 34.52 27.10
C SER A 699 -16.49 35.48 28.12
N ASN A 700 -16.20 36.71 27.75
CA ASN A 700 -15.51 37.63 28.65
C ASN A 700 -16.44 38.43 29.58
N GLY A 701 -17.77 38.38 29.43
CA GLY A 701 -18.76 39.07 30.27
C GLY A 701 -18.58 40.60 30.34
N ARG A 702 -17.53 41.15 29.73
CA ARG A 702 -17.12 42.54 29.67
C ARG A 702 -17.19 43.16 28.28
N GLY A 703 -17.64 42.38 27.29
CA GLY A 703 -17.63 42.79 25.90
C GLY A 703 -16.23 42.76 25.28
N HIS A 704 -16.18 43.03 23.98
CA HIS A 704 -14.94 43.05 23.19
C HIS A 704 -14.11 44.29 23.53
N ASP A 705 -12.81 44.14 23.74
CA ASP A 705 -11.91 45.26 24.10
C ASP A 705 -11.61 46.21 22.93
N THR A 706 -12.00 45.85 21.72
CA THR A 706 -11.70 46.63 20.53
C THR A 706 -12.98 47.02 19.77
N THR A 707 -13.09 48.24 19.34
CA THR A 707 -14.18 48.71 18.48
C THR A 707 -13.86 48.30 17.04
N LEU A 708 -14.65 47.42 16.46
CA LEU A 708 -14.50 47.01 15.07
C LEU A 708 -15.83 46.73 14.37
N SER A 709 -15.79 46.71 13.05
CA SER A 709 -16.91 46.32 12.21
C SER A 709 -16.55 45.00 11.47
N PHE A 710 -17.52 44.17 11.24
CA PHE A 710 -17.28 42.88 10.60
C PHE A 710 -18.44 42.45 9.70
N VAL A 711 -18.10 41.63 8.72
CA VAL A 711 -19.06 40.97 7.87
C VAL A 711 -19.50 39.66 8.55
N SER A 712 -20.77 39.31 8.47
CA SER A 712 -21.26 38.03 8.91
C SER A 712 -22.22 37.42 7.88
N LEU A 713 -22.13 36.12 7.67
CA LEU A 713 -22.94 35.37 6.73
C LEU A 713 -24.24 34.84 7.38
N THR A 714 -24.46 35.15 8.65
CA THR A 714 -25.68 34.80 9.41
C THR A 714 -25.86 35.79 10.56
N ASP A 715 -27.09 35.94 11.05
CA ASP A 715 -27.33 36.72 12.26
C ASP A 715 -26.80 35.99 13.50
N VAL A 716 -25.83 36.59 14.19
CA VAL A 716 -25.19 36.05 15.39
C VAL A 716 -25.69 36.70 16.69
N ARG A 717 -26.71 37.50 16.62
CA ARG A 717 -27.28 38.23 17.81
C ARG A 717 -28.19 37.29 18.63
N ASP A 718 -28.06 37.32 19.94
CA ASP A 718 -28.85 36.48 20.85
C ASP A 718 -30.35 36.75 20.81
N ALA A 719 -30.76 38.00 20.47
CA ALA A 719 -32.16 38.42 20.54
C ALA A 719 -33.04 37.91 19.39
N SER A 720 -32.45 37.31 18.35
CA SER A 720 -33.15 36.97 17.10
C SER A 720 -33.07 35.50 16.71
N LEU A 721 -32.89 34.59 17.66
CA LEU A 721 -32.71 33.15 17.37
C LEU A 721 -33.96 32.54 16.73
N ASN A 722 -33.75 31.94 15.55
CA ASN A 722 -34.74 31.11 14.89
C ASN A 722 -34.83 29.71 15.51
N GLN A 723 -35.76 28.85 15.03
CA GLN A 723 -35.97 27.51 15.59
C GLN A 723 -34.74 26.60 15.49
N GLY A 724 -33.99 26.62 14.38
CA GLY A 724 -32.76 25.84 14.23
C GLY A 724 -31.71 26.27 15.24
N GLN A 725 -31.50 27.58 15.42
CA GLN A 725 -30.58 28.13 16.41
C GLN A 725 -30.95 27.82 17.85
N LYS A 726 -32.27 27.81 18.17
CA LYS A 726 -32.75 27.36 19.50
C LYS A 726 -32.44 25.90 19.75
N THR A 727 -32.66 25.05 18.76
CA THR A 727 -32.30 23.62 18.82
C THR A 727 -30.79 23.43 19.04
N LEU A 728 -29.96 24.19 18.32
CA LEU A 728 -28.49 24.21 18.51
C LEU A 728 -28.11 24.52 19.94
N ARG A 729 -28.65 25.62 20.52
CA ARG A 729 -28.35 26.01 21.91
C ARG A 729 -28.80 24.96 22.91
N GLN A 730 -29.97 24.40 22.71
CA GLN A 730 -30.50 23.38 23.60
C GLN A 730 -29.61 22.15 23.59
N TRP A 731 -29.15 21.73 22.40
CA TRP A 731 -28.28 20.56 22.25
C TRP A 731 -26.88 20.83 22.80
N ALA A 732 -26.28 21.98 22.52
CA ALA A 732 -24.94 22.32 22.98
C ALA A 732 -24.88 22.52 24.49
N GLY A 733 -25.91 23.17 25.07
CA GLY A 733 -25.89 23.60 26.47
C GLY A 733 -24.71 24.53 26.76
N THR A 734 -24.07 24.39 27.90
CA THR A 734 -22.85 25.10 28.29
C THR A 734 -21.59 24.27 28.14
N SER A 735 -21.70 23.08 27.53
CA SER A 735 -20.63 22.06 27.55
C SER A 735 -19.57 22.26 26.48
N PHE A 736 -19.82 23.10 25.47
CA PHE A 736 -18.94 23.24 24.33
C PHE A 736 -18.54 24.70 24.08
N VAL A 737 -17.26 24.89 23.76
CA VAL A 737 -16.74 26.13 23.18
C VAL A 737 -16.77 25.97 21.67
N PHE A 738 -17.59 26.79 20.99
CA PHE A 738 -17.77 26.67 19.54
C PHE A 738 -18.19 28.00 18.91
N SER A 739 -17.98 28.12 17.61
CA SER A 739 -18.49 29.22 16.83
C SER A 739 -19.95 28.99 16.47
N PHE A 740 -20.83 29.86 16.96
CA PHE A 740 -22.28 29.79 16.71
C PHE A 740 -22.64 29.99 15.22
N ALA A 741 -21.91 30.84 14.51
CA ALA A 741 -22.08 30.99 13.08
C ALA A 741 -21.82 29.67 12.33
N HIS A 742 -20.66 29.03 12.57
CA HIS A 742 -20.31 27.76 11.95
C HIS A 742 -21.28 26.63 12.36
N ALA A 743 -21.79 26.65 13.59
CA ALA A 743 -22.79 25.69 14.02
C ALA A 743 -24.10 25.79 13.24
N SER A 744 -24.53 27.01 12.93
CA SER A 744 -25.73 27.23 12.10
C SER A 744 -25.55 26.64 10.69
N PHE A 745 -24.39 26.79 10.06
CA PHE A 745 -24.08 26.20 8.76
C PHE A 745 -23.96 24.67 8.81
N GLY A 746 -23.34 24.12 9.86
CA GLY A 746 -23.28 22.67 10.08
C GLY A 746 -24.66 22.03 10.24
N TYR A 747 -25.55 22.71 10.95
CA TYR A 747 -26.96 22.29 11.12
C TYR A 747 -27.67 22.25 9.77
N ASP A 748 -27.56 23.31 8.97
CA ASP A 748 -28.21 23.41 7.67
C ASP A 748 -27.65 22.40 6.65
N ALA A 749 -26.36 22.09 6.71
CA ALA A 749 -25.74 21.08 5.86
C ALA A 749 -26.34 19.67 6.13
N ALA A 750 -26.45 19.29 7.38
CA ALA A 750 -27.09 18.04 7.78
C ALA A 750 -28.58 18.03 7.44
N GLN A 751 -29.28 19.18 7.63
CA GLN A 751 -30.70 19.33 7.29
C GLN A 751 -30.95 19.17 5.79
N ALA A 752 -30.14 19.79 4.94
CA ALA A 752 -30.27 19.70 3.49
C ALA A 752 -30.17 18.25 3.01
N VAL A 753 -29.17 17.50 3.50
CA VAL A 753 -29.00 16.08 3.15
C VAL A 753 -30.22 15.26 3.63
N ALA A 754 -30.66 15.47 4.86
CA ALA A 754 -31.80 14.72 5.41
C ALA A 754 -33.11 14.96 4.64
N ILE A 755 -33.39 16.21 4.28
CA ILE A 755 -34.58 16.54 3.47
C ILE A 755 -34.50 15.87 2.09
N ALA A 756 -33.31 15.87 1.48
CA ALA A 756 -33.08 15.21 0.18
C ALA A 756 -33.26 13.68 0.26
N VAL A 757 -32.83 13.05 1.37
CA VAL A 757 -33.06 11.62 1.66
C VAL A 757 -34.55 11.35 1.88
N ASP A 758 -35.24 12.17 2.66
CA ASP A 758 -36.68 12.02 2.90
C ASP A 758 -37.51 12.17 1.61
N ALA A 759 -37.13 13.10 0.73
CA ALA A 759 -37.74 13.26 -0.59
C ALA A 759 -37.49 12.03 -1.49
N TYR A 760 -36.29 11.46 -1.48
CA TYR A 760 -35.97 10.23 -2.19
C TYR A 760 -36.86 9.06 -1.78
N ARG A 761 -37.15 8.91 -0.49
CA ARG A 761 -37.98 7.83 0.06
C ARG A 761 -39.44 7.84 -0.47
N THR A 762 -39.92 8.98 -0.88
CA THR A 762 -41.28 9.16 -1.41
C THR A 762 -41.37 8.98 -2.93
N GLN A 763 -40.19 8.88 -3.59
CA GLN A 763 -40.12 8.71 -5.05
C GLN A 763 -39.99 7.21 -5.38
N SER A 764 -40.86 6.68 -6.22
CA SER A 764 -40.76 5.34 -6.76
C SER A 764 -39.86 5.35 -7.99
N GLY A 765 -38.70 4.65 -7.95
CA GLY A 765 -37.89 4.32 -9.13
C GLY A 765 -36.45 4.80 -9.19
N ALA A 766 -35.89 5.42 -8.16
CA ALA A 766 -34.47 5.70 -8.15
C ALA A 766 -33.71 4.45 -7.67
N GLU A 767 -32.77 3.97 -8.48
CA GLU A 767 -31.97 2.76 -8.17
C GLU A 767 -30.88 3.01 -7.12
N ASP A 768 -30.29 4.21 -7.06
CA ASP A 768 -29.25 4.58 -6.09
C ASP A 768 -29.70 5.78 -5.23
N ILE A 769 -29.56 5.64 -3.90
CA ILE A 769 -29.88 6.71 -2.95
C ILE A 769 -29.05 7.98 -3.20
N ARG A 770 -27.81 7.86 -3.66
CA ARG A 770 -26.91 9.00 -3.94
C ARG A 770 -27.42 9.85 -5.09
N ASP A 771 -27.82 9.20 -6.18
CA ASP A 771 -28.40 9.89 -7.33
C ASP A 771 -29.71 10.58 -6.95
N GLY A 772 -30.53 9.92 -6.12
CA GLY A 772 -31.74 10.50 -5.59
C GLY A 772 -31.48 11.72 -4.66
N VAL A 773 -30.48 11.62 -3.79
CA VAL A 773 -30.06 12.74 -2.92
C VAL A 773 -29.51 13.90 -3.77
N HIS A 774 -28.63 13.61 -4.74
CA HIS A 774 -28.14 14.64 -5.66
C HIS A 774 -29.29 15.35 -6.42
N TYR A 775 -30.21 14.57 -6.96
CA TYR A 775 -31.37 15.12 -7.68
C TYR A 775 -32.22 16.02 -6.77
N ASN A 776 -32.51 15.58 -5.53
CA ASN A 776 -33.36 16.28 -4.59
C ASN A 776 -32.70 17.51 -3.93
N LEU A 777 -31.37 17.56 -3.88
CA LEU A 777 -30.66 18.78 -3.47
C LEU A 777 -30.80 19.90 -4.49
N ARG A 778 -30.93 19.59 -5.78
CA ARG A 778 -31.10 20.61 -6.82
C ARG A 778 -32.43 21.32 -6.67
N GLY A 779 -32.38 22.65 -6.55
CA GLY A 779 -33.59 23.46 -6.35
C GLY A 779 -34.23 23.32 -4.97
N LEU A 780 -33.58 22.61 -4.02
CA LEU A 780 -34.07 22.44 -2.65
C LEU A 780 -34.23 23.81 -1.98
N ARG A 781 -35.37 24.00 -1.27
CA ARG A 781 -35.65 25.16 -0.46
C ARG A 781 -36.08 24.75 0.93
N PHE A 782 -35.54 25.39 1.96
CA PHE A 782 -35.91 25.14 3.35
C PHE A 782 -35.53 26.30 4.25
N ASP A 783 -36.12 26.38 5.43
CA ASP A 783 -35.72 27.32 6.47
C ASP A 783 -34.77 26.60 7.45
N GLY A 784 -33.53 27.07 7.48
CA GLY A 784 -32.44 26.55 8.29
C GLY A 784 -32.08 27.45 9.50
N ALA A 785 -31.04 27.04 10.20
CA ALA A 785 -30.47 27.83 11.29
C ALA A 785 -29.81 29.12 10.79
N THR A 786 -29.33 29.14 9.54
CA THR A 786 -28.77 30.35 8.89
C THR A 786 -29.82 31.21 8.20
N GLY A 787 -31.11 30.92 8.35
CA GLY A 787 -32.21 31.54 7.63
C GLY A 787 -32.69 30.74 6.42
N SER A 788 -33.36 31.37 5.48
CA SER A 788 -33.86 30.70 4.28
C SER A 788 -32.73 30.27 3.36
N VAL A 789 -32.75 29.00 2.94
CA VAL A 789 -31.78 28.38 2.02
C VAL A 789 -32.53 27.96 0.76
N ALA A 790 -32.00 28.35 -0.40
CA ALA A 790 -32.53 27.95 -1.69
C ALA A 790 -31.39 27.62 -2.64
N PHE A 791 -31.11 26.34 -2.89
CA PHE A 791 -30.14 25.95 -3.92
C PHE A 791 -30.68 26.21 -5.31
N SER A 792 -29.80 26.63 -6.22
CA SER A 792 -30.17 26.79 -7.63
C SER A 792 -30.55 25.44 -8.24
N GLY A 793 -31.55 25.43 -9.09
CA GLY A 793 -31.93 24.28 -9.92
C GLY A 793 -31.07 24.09 -11.17
N ASP A 794 -30.09 24.97 -11.40
CA ASP A 794 -29.13 24.87 -12.51
C ASP A 794 -28.40 23.52 -12.50
N ALA A 795 -27.89 23.10 -13.65
CA ALA A 795 -27.21 21.82 -13.78
C ALA A 795 -25.84 21.78 -13.09
N ARG A 796 -25.20 22.93 -12.88
CA ARG A 796 -23.84 23.03 -12.37
C ARG A 796 -23.62 24.14 -11.34
N ASP A 797 -24.53 25.09 -11.20
CA ASP A 797 -24.46 26.14 -10.21
C ASP A 797 -25.44 25.86 -9.08
N HIS A 798 -24.94 25.33 -7.99
CA HIS A 798 -25.73 24.94 -6.83
C HIS A 798 -25.43 25.81 -5.60
N ASP A 799 -25.03 27.07 -5.82
CA ASP A 799 -24.87 28.02 -4.74
C ASP A 799 -26.23 28.44 -4.18
N ALA A 800 -26.30 28.56 -2.86
CA ALA A 800 -27.51 29.03 -2.20
C ALA A 800 -27.80 30.50 -2.57
N GLN A 801 -28.98 30.72 -3.12
CA GLN A 801 -29.42 32.03 -3.59
C GLN A 801 -30.20 32.79 -2.53
N GLY A 802 -30.26 34.10 -2.69
CA GLY A 802 -31.02 34.97 -1.79
C GLY A 802 -30.47 35.05 -0.37
N ARG A 803 -29.21 34.67 -0.19
CA ARG A 803 -28.54 34.68 1.13
C ARG A 803 -28.26 36.10 1.59
N GLU A 804 -28.48 36.37 2.87
CA GLU A 804 -28.22 37.66 3.49
C GLU A 804 -26.74 37.78 3.88
N VAL A 805 -26.20 39.01 3.73
CA VAL A 805 -24.89 39.42 4.27
C VAL A 805 -25.12 40.49 5.31
N TRP A 806 -24.66 40.25 6.50
CA TRP A 806 -24.82 41.12 7.67
C TRP A 806 -23.57 41.95 7.89
N LEU A 807 -23.71 43.26 7.94
CA LEU A 807 -22.66 44.21 8.32
C LEU A 807 -22.90 44.58 9.79
N MET A 808 -22.01 44.16 10.64
CA MET A 808 -22.14 44.23 12.08
C MET A 808 -21.05 45.09 12.72
N SER A 809 -21.30 45.57 13.91
CA SER A 809 -20.27 46.22 14.73
C SER A 809 -20.32 45.76 16.16
N VAL A 810 -19.17 45.80 16.79
CA VAL A 810 -18.99 45.65 18.22
C VAL A 810 -18.18 46.80 18.76
N GLU A 811 -18.60 47.37 19.87
CA GLU A 811 -17.89 48.42 20.61
C GLU A 811 -17.47 47.82 21.96
N SER A 812 -16.39 48.35 22.54
CA SER A 812 -15.89 47.87 23.83
C SER A 812 -17.00 47.85 24.90
N GLY A 813 -17.22 46.73 25.50
CA GLY A 813 -18.22 46.51 26.54
C GLY A 813 -19.68 46.50 26.05
N GLN A 814 -19.95 46.49 24.75
CA GLN A 814 -21.30 46.49 24.19
C GLN A 814 -21.63 45.19 23.46
N PRO A 815 -22.91 44.80 23.36
CA PRO A 815 -23.33 43.66 22.56
C PRO A 815 -23.16 43.95 21.05
N ILE A 816 -23.09 42.91 20.26
CA ILE A 816 -23.04 42.99 18.79
C ILE A 816 -24.29 43.66 18.25
N ARG A 817 -24.12 44.61 17.34
CA ARG A 817 -25.19 45.34 16.67
C ARG A 817 -25.14 45.12 15.18
N ALA A 818 -26.29 44.86 14.52
CA ALA A 818 -26.40 44.89 13.09
C ALA A 818 -26.47 46.35 12.64
N ARG A 819 -25.57 46.74 11.75
CA ARG A 819 -25.56 48.06 11.16
C ARG A 819 -26.33 48.09 9.86
N TRP A 820 -26.25 47.01 9.09
CA TRP A 820 -26.95 46.86 7.82
C TRP A 820 -27.07 45.38 7.43
N VAL A 821 -28.10 45.09 6.62
CA VAL A 821 -28.30 43.75 6.05
C VAL A 821 -28.46 43.89 4.55
N CYS A 822 -27.58 43.27 3.81
CA CYS A 822 -27.69 43.15 2.37
C CYS A 822 -28.61 41.94 2.05
N ARG A 823 -29.72 42.24 1.34
CA ARG A 823 -30.68 41.25 0.88
C ARG A 823 -30.71 41.24 -0.64
N PRO A 824 -29.99 40.36 -1.30
CA PRO A 824 -30.04 40.25 -2.76
C PRO A 824 -31.46 39.86 -3.20
N THR A 825 -31.99 40.53 -4.21
CA THR A 825 -33.26 40.17 -4.83
C THR A 825 -33.03 39.51 -6.19
N ALA A 826 -33.94 38.70 -6.67
CA ALA A 826 -33.82 38.08 -7.99
C ALA A 826 -33.72 39.07 -9.16
N ALA A 827 -34.07 40.34 -8.92
CA ALA A 827 -34.03 41.41 -9.90
C ALA A 827 -32.77 42.28 -9.87
N VAL A 828 -31.96 42.20 -8.78
CA VAL A 828 -30.79 43.08 -8.59
C VAL A 828 -29.64 42.21 -8.12
N ALA A 829 -28.56 42.13 -8.88
CA ALA A 829 -27.33 41.44 -8.52
C ALA A 829 -26.51 42.13 -7.40
N GLY A 830 -27.14 42.98 -6.59
CA GLY A 830 -26.59 43.73 -5.47
C GLY A 830 -27.52 43.78 -4.28
N CYS A 831 -27.20 44.58 -3.28
CA CYS A 831 -28.01 44.77 -2.09
C CYS A 831 -29.20 45.68 -2.38
N ALA A 832 -30.35 45.36 -1.80
CA ALA A 832 -31.47 46.31 -1.81
C ALA A 832 -31.09 47.56 -1.03
N ALA A 833 -31.44 48.76 -1.57
CA ALA A 833 -31.14 50.00 -0.85
C ALA A 833 -31.72 49.95 0.57
N PRO A 834 -30.96 50.41 1.59
CA PRO A 834 -31.47 50.45 2.97
C PRO A 834 -32.75 51.28 3.02
N PRO A 835 -33.70 50.91 3.86
CA PRO A 835 -34.84 51.82 4.11
C PRO A 835 -34.28 53.15 4.61
N ARG A 836 -34.74 54.23 3.98
CA ARG A 836 -34.37 55.61 4.34
C ARG A 836 -34.84 55.98 5.74
#